data_12413b7814f349442c44c2479bda5043
#
_entry.id   12413b7814f349442c44c2479bda5043
#
_cell.length_a   1.000
_cell.length_b   1.000
_cell.length_c   1.000
_cell.angle_alpha   90.00
_cell.angle_beta   90.00
_cell.angle_gamma   90.00
#
_symmetry.space_group_name_H-M   'P 1'
#
loop_
_entity.id
_entity.type
_entity.pdbx_description
1 polymer ?
#
loop_
_entity_poly.entity_id
_entity_poly.type
_entity_poly.pdbx_seq_one_letter_code
_entity_poly.pdbx_strand_id
1 'polypeptide(L)'
;MRLPWRLVIVSALLATSLLCEAASAGAAPTMTEFPLLTGGRSPAGITAGPDGNVWFAESAGPGGIGRITPAGTITEFTAGVSGPVESITLGPDGNLWFTEPSQEKIGRITPSGTVTDFSVPSGLLTSAQPAGIVAGHDGNLWFTISSSQAGIGRITPTGTITEFTSGLTSGSKPEGIAAGPDGNLWFTETANPARIGRITTAGAITEFSAGLTANSKPQSITAGPDGNLWFTEEANPGRIGRITTAGAITQYETGLPTNIRPEGIADANDGNIYFTEFNNPGEIGKVTTAGTITQTTTPTNNSQPLGITTGPNGNLWFTEVANGGKIGTLTVAPSVGAATSSNVAEQTATLAAPVGANSQATEYFFQYGPSSEYGSQTSMASAGSGATPAVVAANAIGLAPTTSYHFRAVATNASGTTYGPDQTLTTTSPPTADTLPATGATLTGGTLHGSIDPQGQATTYHFDWGTTTAYGSEAPLADATVGSDSSEHAVEQTLGELTPDTNYHFRVVASNCGGCAEGTTYGPDETFTTAPAPLALTGSAQAVEQSTTILTGTVNPRGAATTYHFDWGTTTAYGSRAPVADASVGSDSAEHSLSQTLTGLTPGTTYHYRIVASDCEGCASGTKYGSDVAFTTQAPPDSRSEVPAVTNSPSLTSMLPLAPTPPVLGKTANAGAISGVVLVRVPGTTELVPLGPSQDIPIGSVIDAQHGVVRLTTAVNATGELQSVTLWHGSFAVGQRPGAGMTTFTLPRPSGCAAVARHARSSVASAARAKAPPALWAKDNHGQYSTRGQNSVATVRGTYWETTNSCDGTLTTVKQGLVSVRDLHLHRSVLVRAGHSYLAKR
;
A
#
# COMPACT_ATOMS: atom_id res chain seq x y z
N MET A 1 -64.94 23.62 -23.32
CA MET A 1 -64.72 22.45 -24.20
C MET A 1 -63.27 22.07 -24.13
N ARG A 2 -62.89 20.89 -23.52
CA ARG A 2 -61.64 20.19 -23.47
C ARG A 2 -60.44 20.89 -22.85
N LEU A 3 -60.13 20.48 -21.60
CA LEU A 3 -58.80 20.61 -20.94
C LEU A 3 -57.70 19.86 -21.71
N PRO A 4 -56.46 20.30 -21.58
CA PRO A 4 -55.32 19.39 -21.59
C PRO A 4 -54.52 19.36 -20.29
N TRP A 5 -54.07 18.22 -19.96
CA TRP A 5 -52.94 17.65 -19.29
C TRP A 5 -52.17 18.46 -18.23
N ARG A 6 -52.16 17.86 -17.06
CA ARG A 6 -51.39 18.23 -15.87
C ARG A 6 -49.87 18.02 -16.12
N LEU A 7 -49.13 19.10 -15.94
CA LEU A 7 -47.67 19.05 -15.70
C LEU A 7 -47.45 18.86 -14.19
N VAL A 8 -46.99 17.71 -13.79
CA VAL A 8 -46.53 17.48 -12.40
C VAL A 8 -45.15 18.07 -12.28
N ILE A 9 -45.04 19.24 -11.67
CA ILE A 9 -43.78 19.81 -11.22
C ILE A 9 -43.44 19.13 -9.89
N VAL A 10 -42.47 18.24 -9.89
CA VAL A 10 -41.82 17.78 -8.69
C VAL A 10 -40.91 18.90 -8.20
N SER A 11 -41.40 19.65 -7.21
CA SER A 11 -40.57 20.60 -6.45
C SER A 11 -39.63 19.80 -5.59
N ALA A 12 -38.39 19.60 -6.03
CA ALA A 12 -37.26 19.22 -5.18
C ALA A 12 -36.98 20.41 -4.26
N LEU A 13 -37.36 20.30 -2.99
CA LEU A 13 -36.87 21.19 -1.95
C LEU A 13 -35.33 20.96 -1.86
N LEU A 14 -34.57 21.88 -2.45
CA LEU A 14 -33.20 22.11 -2.02
C LEU A 14 -33.29 22.70 -0.61
N ALA A 15 -33.12 21.86 0.40
CA ALA A 15 -32.72 22.31 1.71
C ALA A 15 -31.23 22.69 1.59
N THR A 16 -30.96 23.94 1.26
CA THR A 16 -29.67 24.57 1.54
C THR A 16 -29.50 24.60 3.04
N SER A 17 -28.88 23.54 3.59
CA SER A 17 -28.28 23.64 4.91
C SER A 17 -27.12 24.62 4.78
N LEU A 18 -27.36 25.91 5.12
CA LEU A 18 -26.32 26.77 5.59
C LEU A 18 -25.80 26.11 6.88
N LEU A 19 -24.81 25.24 6.73
CA LEU A 19 -23.88 24.99 7.81
C LEU A 19 -23.12 26.31 8.02
N CYS A 20 -23.67 27.13 8.92
CA CYS A 20 -22.89 28.12 9.60
C CYS A 20 -21.72 27.36 10.23
N GLU A 21 -20.53 27.39 9.60
CA GLU A 21 -19.29 27.08 10.26
C GLU A 21 -19.24 27.99 11.49
N ALA A 22 -19.68 27.48 12.64
CA ALA A 22 -19.18 27.96 13.90
C ALA A 22 -17.69 27.63 13.83
N ALA A 23 -16.89 28.54 13.31
CA ALA A 23 -15.48 28.57 13.59
C ALA A 23 -15.41 28.45 15.11
N SER A 24 -14.98 27.30 15.62
CA SER A 24 -14.57 27.21 17.00
C SER A 24 -13.53 28.31 17.13
N ALA A 25 -13.85 29.35 17.88
CA ALA A 25 -12.86 30.37 18.21
C ALA A 25 -11.72 29.61 18.84
N GLY A 26 -10.66 29.34 18.05
CA GLY A 26 -9.44 28.75 18.55
C GLY A 26 -9.05 29.56 19.78
N ALA A 27 -8.64 28.93 20.86
CA ALA A 27 -8.12 29.62 22.00
C ALA A 27 -7.00 30.54 21.49
N ALA A 28 -6.95 31.79 22.01
CA ALA A 28 -5.90 32.74 21.63
C ALA A 28 -4.53 32.11 21.92
N PRO A 29 -3.51 32.39 21.11
CA PRO A 29 -2.14 31.96 21.40
C PRO A 29 -1.75 32.25 22.86
N THR A 30 -1.15 31.25 23.52
CA THR A 30 -0.78 31.43 24.95
C THR A 30 0.64 31.95 25.05
N MET A 31 0.84 33.02 25.83
CA MET A 31 2.16 33.53 26.21
C MET A 31 2.49 33.12 27.64
N THR A 32 3.75 32.76 27.85
CA THR A 32 4.33 32.46 29.16
C THR A 32 5.65 33.21 29.30
N GLU A 33 5.91 33.83 30.45
CA GLU A 33 7.12 34.57 30.72
C GLU A 33 7.90 33.92 31.87
N PHE A 34 9.25 33.94 31.75
CA PHE A 34 10.21 33.37 32.69
C PHE A 34 11.20 34.48 33.12
N PRO A 35 11.21 34.91 34.39
CA PRO A 35 12.14 35.93 34.86
C PRO A 35 13.58 35.41 34.86
N LEU A 36 14.54 36.28 34.53
CA LEU A 36 15.96 35.97 34.66
C LEU A 36 16.34 35.73 36.13
N LEU A 37 17.36 34.92 36.35
CA LEU A 37 17.86 34.55 37.69
C LEU A 37 18.61 35.71 38.32
N THR A 38 19.35 36.47 37.50
CA THR A 38 20.18 37.61 37.96
C THR A 38 19.54 38.93 37.52
N GLY A 39 19.12 39.75 38.49
CA GLY A 39 18.55 41.05 38.21
C GLY A 39 19.56 42.03 37.58
N GLY A 40 19.06 42.97 36.76
CA GLY A 40 19.85 43.98 36.08
C GLY A 40 20.55 43.52 34.79
N ARG A 41 20.24 42.31 34.33
CA ARG A 41 20.63 41.84 33.00
C ARG A 41 19.51 42.14 32.01
N SER A 42 19.87 42.53 30.80
CA SER A 42 18.95 42.81 29.70
C SER A 42 19.13 41.78 28.62
N PRO A 43 18.22 40.83 28.47
CA PRO A 43 18.34 39.84 27.40
C PRO A 43 18.11 40.50 26.04
N ALA A 44 18.95 40.18 25.04
CA ALA A 44 18.96 40.77 23.71
C ALA A 44 18.72 39.74 22.60
N GLY A 45 19.71 39.38 21.83
CA GLY A 45 19.60 38.33 20.78
C GLY A 45 19.21 36.98 21.38
N ILE A 46 18.48 36.17 20.62
CA ILE A 46 17.98 34.87 21.05
C ILE A 46 17.96 33.85 19.85
N THR A 47 18.30 32.62 20.11
CA THR A 47 18.38 31.55 19.07
C THR A 47 18.08 30.18 19.64
N ALA A 48 17.63 29.25 18.78
CA ALA A 48 17.55 27.84 19.13
C ALA A 48 18.93 27.22 19.22
N GLY A 49 19.18 26.43 20.26
CA GLY A 49 20.44 25.72 20.46
C GLY A 49 20.42 24.29 19.91
N PRO A 50 21.61 23.68 19.73
CA PRO A 50 21.75 22.31 19.22
C PRO A 50 21.36 21.25 20.26
N ASP A 51 21.22 21.66 21.53
CA ASP A 51 20.90 20.82 22.69
C ASP A 51 19.41 20.77 23.01
N GLY A 52 18.55 21.29 22.11
CA GLY A 52 17.09 21.35 22.28
C GLY A 52 16.63 22.42 23.27
N ASN A 53 17.50 23.35 23.65
CA ASN A 53 17.19 24.51 24.47
C ASN A 53 17.24 25.81 23.63
N VAL A 54 16.79 26.90 24.21
CA VAL A 54 16.91 28.22 23.62
C VAL A 54 18.03 28.99 24.34
N TRP A 55 18.85 29.69 23.59
CA TRP A 55 19.99 30.44 24.07
C TRP A 55 19.81 31.93 23.80
N PHE A 56 20.21 32.77 24.73
CA PHE A 56 20.04 34.21 24.62
C PHE A 56 21.27 34.99 25.10
N ALA A 57 21.47 36.14 24.51
CA ALA A 57 22.51 37.11 24.85
C ALA A 57 22.06 38.00 26.01
N GLU A 58 22.98 38.43 26.87
CA GLU A 58 22.72 39.41 27.92
C GLU A 58 23.56 40.68 27.65
N SER A 59 22.89 41.79 27.32
CA SER A 59 23.50 43.02 26.82
C SER A 59 23.79 44.08 27.92
N ALA A 60 23.40 43.84 29.17
CA ALA A 60 23.65 44.76 30.29
C ALA A 60 24.54 44.13 31.36
N GLY A 61 25.12 44.98 32.22
CA GLY A 61 26.02 44.54 33.29
C GLY A 61 27.36 44.04 32.75
N PRO A 62 27.92 43.00 33.34
CA PRO A 62 29.19 42.42 32.88
C PRO A 62 29.03 41.54 31.60
N GLY A 63 27.83 41.45 31.05
CA GLY A 63 27.49 40.53 29.94
C GLY A 63 27.32 39.09 30.40
N GLY A 64 26.80 38.28 29.50
CA GLY A 64 26.56 36.86 29.73
C GLY A 64 25.83 36.18 28.59
N ILE A 65 25.73 34.86 28.69
CA ILE A 65 24.91 34.05 27.82
C ILE A 65 23.94 33.26 28.69
N GLY A 66 22.65 33.32 28.40
CA GLY A 66 21.63 32.53 29.06
C GLY A 66 21.19 31.34 28.20
N ARG A 67 20.77 30.28 28.85
CA ARG A 67 20.11 29.12 28.23
C ARG A 67 18.83 28.85 28.99
N ILE A 68 17.73 28.62 28.26
CA ILE A 68 16.43 28.24 28.82
C ILE A 68 15.94 26.95 28.18
N THR A 69 15.52 25.98 29.02
CA THR A 69 14.90 24.77 28.55
C THR A 69 13.47 25.04 28.07
N PRO A 70 12.85 24.17 27.23
CA PRO A 70 11.43 24.30 26.89
C PRO A 70 10.47 24.31 28.08
N ALA A 71 10.89 23.77 29.23
CA ALA A 71 10.14 23.77 30.48
C ALA A 71 10.35 25.06 31.32
N GLY A 72 11.17 26.02 30.85
CA GLY A 72 11.41 27.30 31.51
C GLY A 72 12.55 27.34 32.50
N THR A 73 13.42 26.32 32.59
CA THR A 73 14.59 26.33 33.47
C THR A 73 15.73 27.13 32.84
N ILE A 74 16.15 28.23 33.50
CA ILE A 74 17.21 29.12 33.03
C ILE A 74 18.57 28.71 33.65
N THR A 75 19.62 28.81 32.85
CA THR A 75 21.03 28.70 33.27
C THR A 75 21.80 29.86 32.65
N GLU A 76 22.59 30.59 33.44
CA GLU A 76 23.39 31.72 32.98
C GLU A 76 24.90 31.37 32.99
N PHE A 77 25.60 31.76 31.93
CA PHE A 77 27.04 31.54 31.71
C PHE A 77 27.75 32.91 31.61
N THR A 78 28.62 33.21 32.57
CA THR A 78 29.34 34.47 32.61
C THR A 78 30.87 34.28 32.56
N ALA A 79 31.32 33.04 32.82
CA ALA A 79 32.76 32.74 32.81
C ALA A 79 33.30 32.73 31.38
N GLY A 80 34.26 33.58 31.10
CA GLY A 80 34.92 33.72 29.80
C GLY A 80 34.21 34.71 28.84
N VAL A 81 33.06 35.23 29.18
CA VAL A 81 32.41 36.33 28.44
C VAL A 81 33.10 37.64 28.82
N SER A 82 33.60 38.38 27.82
CA SER A 82 34.45 39.57 28.05
C SER A 82 33.63 40.84 28.30
N GLY A 83 32.37 40.89 27.89
CA GLY A 83 31.52 42.11 28.00
C GLY A 83 30.06 41.86 27.59
N PRO A 84 29.27 42.93 27.45
CA PRO A 84 27.90 42.88 26.97
C PRO A 84 27.79 42.14 25.63
N VAL A 85 26.85 41.20 25.56
CA VAL A 85 26.57 40.37 24.37
C VAL A 85 25.30 40.90 23.69
N GLU A 86 25.35 41.09 22.36
CA GLU A 86 24.22 41.68 21.63
C GLU A 86 23.44 40.64 20.81
N SER A 87 24.12 39.88 19.98
CA SER A 87 23.52 38.87 19.09
C SER A 87 24.12 37.49 19.32
N ILE A 88 23.32 36.46 19.10
CA ILE A 88 23.73 35.06 19.25
C ILE A 88 23.07 34.21 18.17
N THR A 89 23.81 33.23 17.62
CA THR A 89 23.35 32.29 16.59
C THR A 89 23.95 30.92 16.79
N LEU A 90 23.27 29.88 16.27
CA LEU A 90 23.81 28.53 16.15
C LEU A 90 24.81 28.46 15.00
N GLY A 91 26.03 28.01 15.27
CA GLY A 91 27.07 27.83 14.26
C GLY A 91 27.02 26.48 13.57
N PRO A 92 27.63 26.35 12.39
CA PRO A 92 27.71 25.10 11.63
C PRO A 92 28.55 24.01 12.35
N ASP A 93 29.33 24.39 13.34
CA ASP A 93 30.15 23.52 14.21
C ASP A 93 29.38 22.97 15.42
N GLY A 94 28.09 23.25 15.54
CA GLY A 94 27.23 22.86 16.66
C GLY A 94 27.48 23.64 17.96
N ASN A 95 28.23 24.74 17.93
CA ASN A 95 28.39 25.68 19.03
C ASN A 95 27.53 26.92 18.80
N LEU A 96 27.31 27.73 19.87
CA LEU A 96 26.67 29.01 19.72
C LEU A 96 27.77 30.07 19.50
N TRP A 97 27.50 31.03 18.62
CA TRP A 97 28.40 32.10 18.30
C TRP A 97 27.72 33.44 18.61
N PHE A 98 28.44 34.38 19.17
CA PHE A 98 27.87 35.65 19.66
C PHE A 98 28.80 36.85 19.42
N THR A 99 28.22 38.04 19.46
CA THR A 99 28.93 39.31 19.30
C THR A 99 29.10 40.04 20.61
N GLU A 100 30.29 40.60 20.83
CA GLU A 100 30.63 41.49 21.94
C GLU A 100 31.09 42.85 21.38
N PRO A 101 30.16 43.76 21.02
CA PRO A 101 30.47 44.98 20.29
C PRO A 101 31.49 45.89 21.02
N SER A 102 31.33 46.07 22.34
CA SER A 102 32.19 46.96 23.16
C SER A 102 33.59 46.39 23.35
N GLN A 103 33.81 45.11 23.08
CA GLN A 103 35.09 44.42 23.18
C GLN A 103 35.73 44.15 21.82
N GLU A 104 35.05 44.51 20.73
CA GLU A 104 35.46 44.25 19.33
C GLU A 104 35.76 42.74 19.11
N LYS A 105 34.86 41.84 19.61
CA LYS A 105 35.07 40.40 19.58
C LYS A 105 33.84 39.65 19.03
N ILE A 106 34.17 38.45 18.51
CA ILE A 106 33.21 37.38 18.27
C ILE A 106 33.51 36.28 19.28
N GLY A 107 32.50 35.88 20.06
CA GLY A 107 32.65 34.80 21.03
C GLY A 107 31.99 33.54 20.49
N ARG A 108 32.49 32.38 20.98
CA ARG A 108 31.91 31.04 20.75
C ARG A 108 31.71 30.36 22.10
N ILE A 109 30.52 29.83 22.34
CA ILE A 109 30.21 29.00 23.53
C ILE A 109 29.75 27.62 23.13
N THR A 110 30.35 26.56 23.75
CA THR A 110 29.89 25.20 23.58
C THR A 110 28.56 24.97 24.33
N PRO A 111 27.76 23.95 23.97
CA PRO A 111 26.55 23.61 24.73
C PRO A 111 26.81 23.26 26.21
N SER A 112 28.07 22.90 26.56
CA SER A 112 28.50 22.68 27.93
C SER A 112 28.93 23.97 28.68
N GLY A 113 28.97 25.12 28.01
CA GLY A 113 29.27 26.41 28.63
C GLY A 113 30.73 26.88 28.52
N THR A 114 31.59 26.24 27.70
CA THR A 114 32.98 26.70 27.50
C THR A 114 33.00 27.83 26.45
N VAL A 115 33.52 28.98 26.84
CA VAL A 115 33.63 30.20 25.99
C VAL A 115 35.02 30.32 25.37
N THR A 116 35.09 30.78 24.12
CA THR A 116 36.31 31.15 23.38
C THR A 116 36.07 32.42 22.60
N ASP A 117 36.91 33.42 22.74
CA ASP A 117 36.81 34.74 22.08
C ASP A 117 37.81 34.84 20.92
N PHE A 118 37.35 35.54 19.87
CA PHE A 118 38.11 35.89 18.69
C PHE A 118 38.09 37.41 18.50
N SER A 119 39.22 38.07 18.57
CA SER A 119 39.27 39.51 18.32
C SER A 119 39.09 39.84 16.84
N VAL A 120 38.27 40.80 16.54
CA VAL A 120 38.15 41.35 15.17
C VAL A 120 39.43 42.13 14.86
N PRO A 121 40.15 41.79 13.76
CA PRO A 121 41.43 42.44 13.46
C PRO A 121 41.26 43.96 13.22
N SER A 122 42.13 44.77 13.77
CA SER A 122 42.17 46.23 13.55
C SER A 122 42.79 46.67 12.23
N GLY A 123 42.77 45.77 11.21
CA GLY A 123 43.55 45.98 9.97
C GLY A 123 42.89 46.88 8.94
N LEU A 124 41.56 46.73 8.71
CA LEU A 124 40.79 47.53 7.77
C LEU A 124 39.83 48.48 8.47
N LEU A 125 39.31 48.12 9.62
CA LEU A 125 38.33 48.88 10.40
C LEU A 125 38.89 49.19 11.78
N THR A 126 38.95 50.49 12.15
CA THR A 126 39.24 50.95 13.53
C THR A 126 37.95 50.97 14.32
N SER A 127 37.94 50.38 15.54
CA SER A 127 36.73 50.31 16.39
C SER A 127 35.61 49.47 15.77
N ALA A 128 35.93 48.25 15.32
CA ALA A 128 34.95 47.32 14.76
C ALA A 128 33.93 46.92 15.85
N GLN A 129 32.68 47.29 15.68
CA GLN A 129 31.58 46.95 16.59
C GLN A 129 30.72 45.86 15.90
N PRO A 130 30.98 44.56 16.15
CA PRO A 130 30.15 43.49 15.58
C PRO A 130 28.74 43.55 16.19
N ALA A 131 27.71 43.58 15.35
CA ALA A 131 26.30 43.67 15.76
C ALA A 131 25.59 42.33 15.49
N GLY A 132 24.88 42.16 14.37
CA GLY A 132 24.23 40.90 14.02
C GLY A 132 25.20 39.79 13.59
N ILE A 133 24.88 38.54 13.90
CA ILE A 133 25.66 37.37 13.48
C ILE A 133 24.73 36.24 13.02
N VAL A 134 25.11 35.50 11.94
CA VAL A 134 24.35 34.39 11.37
C VAL A 134 25.29 33.34 10.76
N ALA A 135 24.85 32.09 10.73
CA ALA A 135 25.51 31.05 9.96
C ALA A 135 25.20 31.19 8.46
N GLY A 136 26.23 31.21 7.63
CA GLY A 136 26.12 31.23 6.18
C GLY A 136 26.02 29.83 5.56
N HIS A 137 25.50 29.75 4.33
CA HIS A 137 25.41 28.51 3.58
C HIS A 137 26.79 27.92 3.19
N ASP A 138 27.83 28.72 3.30
CA ASP A 138 29.22 28.33 3.02
C ASP A 138 29.94 27.65 4.23
N GLY A 139 29.19 27.38 5.30
CA GLY A 139 29.73 26.76 6.50
C GLY A 139 30.57 27.73 7.39
N ASN A 140 30.50 29.02 7.16
CA ASN A 140 31.12 30.07 8.01
C ASN A 140 30.04 30.86 8.74
N LEU A 141 30.47 31.64 9.74
CA LEU A 141 29.62 32.64 10.35
C LEU A 141 29.85 34.00 9.65
N TRP A 142 28.80 34.78 9.51
CA TRP A 142 28.84 36.11 8.94
C TRP A 142 28.26 37.13 9.92
N PHE A 143 28.88 38.27 10.06
CA PHE A 143 28.45 39.29 11.01
C PHE A 143 28.54 40.69 10.41
N THR A 144 27.69 41.57 10.89
CA THR A 144 27.73 43.01 10.56
C THR A 144 28.67 43.76 11.48
N ILE A 145 29.25 44.85 10.98
CA ILE A 145 30.11 45.75 11.74
C ILE A 145 29.50 47.15 11.66
N SER A 146 28.89 47.60 12.78
CA SER A 146 28.05 48.82 12.86
C SER A 146 28.84 50.01 13.40
N SER A 147 30.07 50.21 12.94
CA SER A 147 30.89 51.34 13.32
C SER A 147 30.84 52.47 12.29
N SER A 148 31.59 53.56 12.53
CA SER A 148 31.76 54.65 11.55
C SER A 148 32.41 54.19 10.24
N GLN A 149 33.12 53.07 10.29
CA GLN A 149 33.66 52.37 9.13
C GLN A 149 32.88 51.08 9.01
N ALA A 150 31.76 51.12 8.26
CA ALA A 150 30.87 50.02 8.06
C ALA A 150 31.58 48.83 7.34
N GLY A 151 31.22 47.56 7.73
CA GLY A 151 31.77 46.36 7.16
C GLY A 151 30.85 45.13 7.36
N ILE A 152 31.15 44.11 6.60
CA ILE A 152 30.62 42.74 6.83
C ILE A 152 31.82 41.86 7.15
N GLY A 153 31.77 41.13 8.26
CA GLY A 153 32.80 40.17 8.66
C GLY A 153 32.34 38.75 8.36
N ARG A 154 33.31 37.89 8.04
CA ARG A 154 33.14 36.44 7.97
C ARG A 154 34.14 35.78 8.91
N ILE A 155 33.69 34.85 9.75
CA ILE A 155 34.57 34.10 10.62
C ILE A 155 34.38 32.58 10.35
N THR A 156 35.49 31.87 10.15
CA THR A 156 35.45 30.42 10.03
C THR A 156 35.22 29.76 11.40
N PRO A 157 34.72 28.52 11.48
CA PRO A 157 34.60 27.80 12.75
C PRO A 157 35.92 27.61 13.51
N THR A 158 37.06 27.80 12.82
CA THR A 158 38.43 27.78 13.41
C THR A 158 38.89 29.17 13.90
N GLY A 159 38.09 30.23 13.68
CA GLY A 159 38.37 31.59 14.19
C GLY A 159 39.11 32.54 13.22
N THR A 160 39.23 32.18 11.94
CA THR A 160 39.83 33.09 10.94
C THR A 160 38.80 34.11 10.48
N ILE A 161 39.10 35.40 10.73
CA ILE A 161 38.19 36.51 10.35
C ILE A 161 38.64 37.14 9.02
N THR A 162 37.69 37.44 8.16
CA THR A 162 37.84 38.20 6.90
C THR A 162 36.81 39.34 6.88
N GLU A 163 37.19 40.54 6.50
CA GLU A 163 36.33 41.71 6.43
C GLU A 163 36.09 42.14 4.98
N PHE A 164 34.87 42.59 4.68
CA PHE A 164 34.42 43.05 3.37
C PHE A 164 33.83 44.46 3.51
N THR A 165 34.39 45.40 2.80
CA THR A 165 33.94 46.82 2.80
C THR A 165 33.66 47.32 1.40
N SER A 166 34.19 46.68 0.39
CA SER A 166 34.01 47.07 -1.01
C SER A 166 32.56 46.83 -1.47
N GLY A 167 31.90 47.90 -1.92
CA GLY A 167 30.48 47.88 -2.32
C GLY A 167 29.52 48.39 -1.29
N LEU A 168 29.99 48.64 -0.02
CA LEU A 168 29.20 49.31 0.99
C LEU A 168 29.27 50.85 0.83
N THR A 169 28.15 51.50 1.00
CA THR A 169 28.10 52.96 1.10
C THR A 169 28.77 53.41 2.42
N SER A 170 29.64 54.38 2.34
CA SER A 170 30.33 54.92 3.51
C SER A 170 29.34 55.38 4.59
N GLY A 171 29.52 54.90 5.83
CA GLY A 171 28.67 55.23 6.97
C GLY A 171 27.30 54.56 6.97
N SER A 172 27.10 53.47 6.23
CA SER A 172 25.80 52.76 6.08
C SER A 172 25.28 52.09 7.35
N LYS A 173 26.11 51.78 8.34
CA LYS A 173 25.76 51.13 9.62
C LYS A 173 24.97 49.83 9.44
N PRO A 174 25.59 48.73 9.02
CA PRO A 174 24.95 47.41 8.96
C PRO A 174 24.57 46.89 10.36
N GLU A 175 23.32 46.41 10.55
CA GLU A 175 22.82 45.93 11.85
C GLU A 175 22.40 44.46 11.78
N GLY A 176 21.17 44.13 11.36
CA GLY A 176 20.70 42.78 11.24
C GLY A 176 21.31 42.06 10.02
N ILE A 177 21.48 40.76 10.13
CA ILE A 177 21.96 39.88 9.02
C ILE A 177 21.25 38.53 9.05
N ALA A 178 20.90 38.00 7.86
CA ALA A 178 20.27 36.72 7.69
C ALA A 178 20.85 35.97 6.49
N ALA A 179 20.79 34.63 6.52
CA ALA A 179 21.01 33.79 5.36
C ALA A 179 19.78 33.79 4.46
N GLY A 180 19.98 34.18 3.19
CA GLY A 180 18.88 34.26 2.23
C GLY A 180 18.59 32.93 1.53
N PRO A 181 17.36 32.72 1.03
CA PRO A 181 16.99 31.52 0.30
C PRO A 181 17.72 31.37 -1.04
N ASP A 182 18.38 32.43 -1.50
CA ASP A 182 19.22 32.47 -2.71
C ASP A 182 20.69 32.04 -2.46
N GLY A 183 21.00 31.60 -1.24
CA GLY A 183 22.37 31.22 -0.85
C GLY A 183 23.31 32.38 -0.51
N ASN A 184 22.84 33.63 -0.58
CA ASN A 184 23.58 34.82 -0.17
C ASN A 184 23.23 35.22 1.27
N LEU A 185 23.99 36.16 1.82
CA LEU A 185 23.65 36.81 3.09
C LEU A 185 22.97 38.16 2.78
N TRP A 186 21.97 38.52 3.58
CA TRP A 186 21.22 39.74 3.45
C TRP A 186 21.29 40.51 4.77
N PHE A 187 21.49 41.84 4.72
CA PHE A 187 21.66 42.64 5.89
C PHE A 187 20.94 43.99 5.77
N THR A 188 20.62 44.55 6.90
CA THR A 188 19.99 45.88 7.02
C THR A 188 21.05 46.94 7.19
N GLU A 189 20.79 48.16 6.68
CA GLU A 189 21.63 49.34 6.85
C GLU A 189 20.77 50.50 7.40
N THR A 190 21.05 50.91 8.65
CA THR A 190 20.22 51.83 9.41
C THR A 190 20.49 53.30 9.12
N ALA A 191 21.62 53.64 8.48
CA ALA A 191 21.96 55.00 8.14
C ALA A 191 21.02 55.59 7.08
N ASN A 192 20.96 56.94 7.04
CA ASN A 192 20.14 57.64 6.05
C ASN A 192 20.99 58.09 4.86
N PRO A 193 20.67 57.65 3.61
CA PRO A 193 19.49 56.87 3.24
C PRO A 193 19.65 55.40 3.62
N ALA A 194 18.57 54.80 4.14
CA ALA A 194 18.51 53.41 4.53
C ALA A 194 18.60 52.47 3.30
N ARG A 195 19.15 51.27 3.50
CA ARG A 195 19.27 50.23 2.47
C ARG A 195 19.08 48.84 3.04
N ILE A 196 18.85 47.90 2.16
CA ILE A 196 19.03 46.49 2.41
C ILE A 196 20.23 46.03 1.56
N GLY A 197 21.24 45.45 2.19
CA GLY A 197 22.41 44.93 1.52
C GLY A 197 22.31 43.42 1.28
N ARG A 198 22.96 42.98 0.24
CA ARG A 198 23.18 41.54 -0.04
C ARG A 198 24.67 41.34 -0.26
N ILE A 199 25.23 40.30 0.34
CA ILE A 199 26.61 39.88 0.12
C ILE A 199 26.65 38.40 -0.30
N THR A 200 27.38 38.12 -1.36
CA THR A 200 27.64 36.73 -1.78
C THR A 200 28.66 36.06 -0.86
N THR A 201 28.71 34.75 -0.79
CA THR A 201 29.74 33.98 -0.04
C THR A 201 31.16 34.26 -0.54
N ALA A 202 31.31 34.82 -1.74
CA ALA A 202 32.60 35.29 -2.30
C ALA A 202 32.94 36.75 -1.88
N GLY A 203 32.04 37.47 -1.20
CA GLY A 203 32.29 38.80 -0.68
C GLY A 203 31.80 39.97 -1.59
N ALA A 204 31.05 39.70 -2.66
CA ALA A 204 30.49 40.74 -3.53
C ALA A 204 29.22 41.33 -2.89
N ILE A 205 29.23 42.67 -2.63
CA ILE A 205 28.13 43.38 -1.98
C ILE A 205 27.29 44.14 -3.03
N THR A 206 25.97 44.13 -2.82
CA THR A 206 24.97 44.86 -3.60
C THR A 206 23.97 45.49 -2.62
N GLU A 207 23.68 46.79 -2.78
CA GLU A 207 22.73 47.53 -1.92
C GLU A 207 21.45 47.85 -2.70
N PHE A 208 20.31 47.79 -2.01
CA PHE A 208 18.96 48.06 -2.52
C PHE A 208 18.30 49.17 -1.67
N SER A 209 17.82 50.22 -2.30
CA SER A 209 17.10 51.30 -1.64
C SER A 209 15.76 51.66 -2.31
N ALA A 210 15.55 51.22 -3.56
CA ALA A 210 14.31 51.48 -4.29
C ALA A 210 13.13 50.78 -3.63
N GLY A 211 12.10 51.53 -3.19
CA GLY A 211 10.95 51.03 -2.47
C GLY A 211 11.01 51.23 -0.95
N LEU A 212 12.17 51.65 -0.38
CA LEU A 212 12.24 52.09 1.00
C LEU A 212 11.75 53.52 1.17
N THR A 213 10.97 53.74 2.21
CA THR A 213 10.58 55.10 2.61
C THR A 213 11.79 55.83 3.22
N ALA A 214 11.90 57.12 2.99
CA ALA A 214 12.98 57.95 3.56
C ALA A 214 13.01 57.81 5.10
N ASN A 215 14.22 57.66 5.69
CA ASN A 215 14.44 57.42 7.10
C ASN A 215 13.82 56.16 7.70
N SER A 216 13.64 55.08 6.91
CA SER A 216 12.98 53.85 7.34
C SER A 216 13.71 53.08 8.46
N LYS A 217 15.01 53.21 8.61
CA LYS A 217 15.83 52.53 9.64
C LYS A 217 15.56 51.03 9.79
N PRO A 218 15.86 50.23 8.80
CA PRO A 218 15.67 48.79 8.90
C PRO A 218 16.60 48.18 9.96
N GLN A 219 16.07 47.39 10.91
CA GLN A 219 16.80 46.84 12.07
C GLN A 219 17.13 45.33 11.87
N SER A 220 16.18 44.49 12.01
CA SER A 220 16.37 43.05 11.91
C SER A 220 15.84 42.49 10.56
N ILE A 221 16.39 41.39 10.12
CA ILE A 221 16.01 40.72 8.85
C ILE A 221 16.01 39.21 9.02
N THR A 222 15.06 38.53 8.37
CA THR A 222 14.96 37.06 8.36
C THR A 222 14.51 36.54 6.99
N ALA A 223 14.82 35.30 6.67
CA ALA A 223 14.21 34.61 5.54
C ALA A 223 12.76 34.26 5.87
N GLY A 224 11.85 34.46 4.91
CA GLY A 224 10.45 34.11 5.06
C GLY A 224 10.07 32.78 4.38
N PRO A 225 8.94 32.17 4.76
CA PRO A 225 8.45 30.93 4.19
C PRO A 225 8.00 31.06 2.71
N ASP A 226 7.86 32.32 2.24
CA ASP A 226 7.52 32.67 0.86
C ASP A 226 8.74 32.80 -0.08
N GLY A 227 9.94 32.47 0.42
CA GLY A 227 11.20 32.57 -0.33
C GLY A 227 11.71 34.00 -0.52
N ASN A 228 11.19 34.97 0.22
CA ASN A 228 11.67 36.33 0.29
C ASN A 228 12.35 36.62 1.65
N LEU A 229 12.99 37.81 1.79
CA LEU A 229 13.47 38.27 3.06
C LEU A 229 12.45 39.26 3.65
N TRP A 230 12.30 39.24 4.98
CA TRP A 230 11.42 40.14 5.74
C TRP A 230 12.23 40.88 6.76
N PHE A 231 11.93 42.16 6.95
CA PHE A 231 12.70 43.03 7.85
C PHE A 231 11.80 44.02 8.60
N THR A 232 12.25 44.42 9.76
CA THR A 232 11.61 45.43 10.59
C THR A 232 12.18 46.82 10.28
N GLU A 233 11.35 47.87 10.40
CA GLU A 233 11.73 49.29 10.24
C GLU A 233 11.33 50.09 11.46
N GLU A 234 12.33 50.66 12.19
CA GLU A 234 12.15 51.44 13.44
C GLU A 234 11.64 52.86 13.18
N ALA A 235 11.48 53.30 11.94
CA ALA A 235 11.02 54.66 11.64
C ALA A 235 9.62 54.96 12.21
N ASN A 236 9.28 56.24 12.31
CA ASN A 236 7.90 56.64 12.65
C ASN A 236 7.16 57.13 11.40
N PRO A 237 6.12 56.44 10.96
CA PRO A 237 5.56 55.15 11.50
C PRO A 237 6.48 53.96 11.24
N GLY A 238 6.52 53.03 12.19
CA GLY A 238 7.21 51.75 12.02
C GLY A 238 6.53 50.90 10.96
N ARG A 239 7.29 50.01 10.31
CA ARG A 239 6.81 49.16 9.23
C ARG A 239 7.45 47.78 9.26
N ILE A 240 6.83 46.88 8.55
CA ILE A 240 7.44 45.60 8.18
C ILE A 240 7.72 45.61 6.67
N GLY A 241 8.96 45.38 6.30
CA GLY A 241 9.39 45.34 4.91
C GLY A 241 9.56 43.88 4.41
N ARG A 242 9.35 43.67 3.12
CA ARG A 242 9.70 42.44 2.41
C ARG A 242 10.56 42.79 1.21
N ILE A 243 11.63 42.07 0.98
CA ILE A 243 12.47 42.18 -0.20
C ILE A 243 12.60 40.82 -0.90
N THR A 244 12.37 40.80 -2.22
CA THR A 244 12.60 39.61 -3.03
C THR A 244 14.10 39.41 -3.25
N THR A 245 14.52 38.16 -3.57
CA THR A 245 15.92 37.86 -3.92
C THR A 245 16.43 38.61 -5.16
N ALA A 246 15.52 39.19 -5.97
CA ALA A 246 15.82 40.11 -7.06
C ALA A 246 15.95 41.58 -6.65
N GLY A 247 15.68 41.92 -5.37
CA GLY A 247 15.82 43.28 -4.82
C GLY A 247 14.57 44.14 -4.86
N ALA A 248 13.38 43.61 -5.18
CA ALA A 248 12.12 44.35 -5.14
C ALA A 248 11.60 44.45 -3.70
N ILE A 249 11.42 45.68 -3.20
CA ILE A 249 10.97 45.97 -1.82
C ILE A 249 9.48 46.30 -1.80
N THR A 250 8.80 45.76 -0.78
CA THR A 250 7.40 46.09 -0.42
C THR A 250 7.33 46.38 1.07
N GLN A 251 6.60 47.45 1.49
CA GLN A 251 6.45 47.84 2.88
C GLN A 251 4.98 47.70 3.32
N TYR A 252 4.75 47.19 4.52
CA TYR A 252 3.45 46.94 5.13
C TYR A 252 3.32 47.81 6.40
N GLU A 253 2.25 48.61 6.48
CA GLU A 253 1.94 49.46 7.64
C GLU A 253 0.48 49.34 8.10
N THR A 254 -0.39 48.76 7.24
CA THR A 254 -1.81 48.55 7.56
C THR A 254 -1.96 47.52 8.68
N GLY A 255 -2.62 47.89 9.77
CA GLY A 255 -2.78 47.05 10.95
C GLY A 255 -1.77 47.33 12.05
N LEU A 256 -0.77 48.21 11.80
CA LEU A 256 0.18 48.65 12.82
C LEU A 256 -0.31 49.94 13.50
N PRO A 257 -0.18 50.07 14.83
CA PRO A 257 -0.42 51.34 15.53
C PRO A 257 0.57 52.41 15.11
N THR A 258 0.21 53.67 15.35
CA THR A 258 1.16 54.79 15.20
C THR A 258 2.23 54.72 16.30
N ASN A 259 3.48 55.08 15.98
CA ASN A 259 4.62 55.11 16.89
C ASN A 259 5.13 53.77 17.41
N ILE A 260 4.95 52.70 16.64
CA ILE A 260 5.57 51.41 16.97
C ILE A 260 7.08 51.41 16.67
N ARG A 261 7.80 50.54 17.38
CA ARG A 261 9.22 50.20 17.13
C ARG A 261 9.37 48.70 16.92
N PRO A 262 9.17 48.25 15.69
CA PRO A 262 9.46 46.85 15.36
C PRO A 262 10.97 46.62 15.43
N GLU A 263 11.39 45.60 16.18
CA GLU A 263 12.81 45.29 16.42
C GLU A 263 13.20 43.92 15.87
N GLY A 264 13.04 42.85 16.63
CA GLY A 264 13.36 41.50 16.22
C GLY A 264 12.32 40.96 15.24
N ILE A 265 12.73 40.05 14.34
CA ILE A 265 11.86 39.38 13.36
C ILE A 265 12.31 37.94 13.17
N ALA A 266 11.35 37.03 13.11
CA ALA A 266 11.59 35.60 12.87
C ALA A 266 10.46 34.97 12.04
N ASP A 267 10.79 33.96 11.25
CA ASP A 267 9.81 33.07 10.67
C ASP A 267 9.29 32.08 11.73
N ALA A 268 8.06 31.62 11.57
CA ALA A 268 7.48 30.63 12.46
C ALA A 268 6.99 29.39 11.68
N ASN A 269 6.90 28.28 12.39
CA ASN A 269 6.49 27.00 11.79
C ASN A 269 5.03 27.00 11.28
N ASP A 270 4.23 28.02 11.60
CA ASP A 270 2.87 28.19 11.08
C ASP A 270 2.81 28.86 9.70
N GLY A 271 3.96 29.13 9.08
CA GLY A 271 4.08 29.78 7.77
C GLY A 271 3.87 31.28 7.78
N ASN A 272 3.95 31.93 8.94
CA ASN A 272 3.89 33.38 9.08
C ASN A 272 5.19 33.94 9.67
N ILE A 273 5.34 35.23 9.58
CA ILE A 273 6.45 35.98 10.14
C ILE A 273 5.98 36.66 11.43
N TYR A 274 6.83 36.64 12.46
CA TYR A 274 6.54 37.31 13.72
C TYR A 274 7.64 38.32 14.04
N PHE A 275 7.25 39.38 14.71
CA PHE A 275 8.15 40.47 15.08
C PHE A 275 7.83 41.01 16.48
N THR A 276 8.83 41.57 17.16
CA THR A 276 8.68 42.20 18.45
C THR A 276 8.42 43.70 18.27
N GLU A 277 7.60 44.28 19.16
CA GLU A 277 7.35 45.69 19.22
C GLU A 277 7.87 46.26 20.55
N PHE A 278 8.96 47.00 20.48
CA PHE A 278 9.66 47.58 21.62
C PHE A 278 8.94 48.85 22.16
N ASN A 279 7.68 48.72 22.49
CA ASN A 279 6.82 49.79 22.95
C ASN A 279 6.17 49.49 24.30
N ASN A 280 5.31 50.42 24.77
CA ASN A 280 4.43 50.22 25.89
C ASN A 280 2.96 50.38 25.44
N PRO A 281 2.13 49.32 25.44
CA PRO A 281 2.48 47.95 25.87
C PRO A 281 3.45 47.28 24.93
N GLY A 282 4.21 46.29 25.42
CA GLY A 282 4.99 45.41 24.57
C GLY A 282 4.05 44.45 23.78
N GLU A 283 4.34 44.20 22.52
CA GLU A 283 3.51 43.36 21.68
C GLU A 283 4.37 42.43 20.81
N ILE A 284 3.81 41.27 20.47
CA ILE A 284 4.34 40.40 19.44
C ILE A 284 3.40 40.52 18.24
N GLY A 285 3.92 41.05 17.16
CA GLY A 285 3.22 41.20 15.90
C GLY A 285 3.36 39.93 15.05
N LYS A 286 2.35 39.61 14.28
CA LYS A 286 2.33 38.56 13.28
C LYS A 286 1.98 39.19 11.93
N VAL A 287 2.76 38.90 10.89
CA VAL A 287 2.46 39.23 9.50
C VAL A 287 2.38 38.01 8.63
N THR A 288 1.31 37.85 7.88
CA THR A 288 1.18 36.78 6.89
C THR A 288 2.00 37.12 5.64
N THR A 289 2.34 36.12 4.82
CA THR A 289 3.05 36.34 3.55
C THR A 289 2.28 37.24 2.56
N ALA A 290 0.96 37.40 2.75
CA ALA A 290 0.11 38.34 2.02
C ALA A 290 0.14 39.76 2.59
N GLY A 291 0.81 40.01 3.75
CA GLY A 291 0.94 41.32 4.37
C GLY A 291 -0.15 41.67 5.38
N THR A 292 -1.00 40.72 5.81
CA THR A 292 -1.99 40.98 6.88
C THR A 292 -1.29 40.93 8.23
N ILE A 293 -1.42 41.99 9.03
CA ILE A 293 -0.78 42.15 10.33
C ILE A 293 -1.80 42.04 11.46
N THR A 294 -1.43 41.29 12.51
CA THR A 294 -2.17 41.17 13.77
C THR A 294 -1.17 41.25 14.94
N GLN A 295 -1.61 41.67 16.12
CA GLN A 295 -0.77 41.87 17.29
C GLN A 295 -1.34 41.15 18.51
N THR A 296 -0.45 40.75 19.41
CA THR A 296 -0.78 40.12 20.69
C THR A 296 0.06 40.78 21.78
N THR A 297 -0.61 41.39 22.77
CA THR A 297 0.05 42.08 23.87
C THR A 297 0.72 41.08 24.82
N THR A 298 1.93 41.38 25.25
CA THR A 298 2.66 40.58 26.24
C THR A 298 1.98 40.65 27.62
N PRO A 299 2.07 39.59 28.45
CA PRO A 299 1.45 39.57 29.77
C PRO A 299 1.96 40.67 30.71
N THR A 300 3.23 41.04 30.56
CA THR A 300 3.82 42.10 31.38
C THR A 300 3.73 43.48 30.68
N ASN A 301 3.07 44.43 31.31
CA ASN A 301 3.06 45.80 30.81
C ASN A 301 4.46 46.39 30.73
N ASN A 302 4.77 47.14 29.66
CA ASN A 302 6.06 47.73 29.40
C ASN A 302 7.21 46.69 29.38
N SER A 303 7.01 45.56 28.78
CA SER A 303 7.99 44.45 28.72
C SER A 303 9.16 44.76 27.80
N GLN A 304 8.96 45.59 26.75
CA GLN A 304 9.96 45.94 25.74
C GLN A 304 10.56 44.67 25.08
N PRO A 305 9.80 43.88 24.35
CA PRO A 305 10.31 42.69 23.67
C PRO A 305 11.29 43.10 22.57
N LEU A 306 12.44 42.38 22.48
CA LEU A 306 13.56 42.77 21.61
C LEU A 306 13.88 41.65 20.59
N GLY A 307 14.57 40.60 20.97
CA GLY A 307 14.90 39.48 20.13
C GLY A 307 13.77 38.46 20.06
N ILE A 308 13.62 37.77 18.94
CA ILE A 308 12.62 36.68 18.73
C ILE A 308 13.20 35.58 17.85
N THR A 309 12.84 34.35 18.15
CA THR A 309 13.26 33.15 17.38
C THR A 309 12.22 32.01 17.47
N THR A 310 12.20 31.12 16.50
CA THR A 310 11.50 29.86 16.63
C THR A 310 12.34 28.87 17.42
N GLY A 311 11.79 28.36 18.51
CA GLY A 311 12.47 27.44 19.40
C GLY A 311 12.40 25.98 18.94
N PRO A 312 13.19 25.09 19.55
CA PRO A 312 13.22 23.67 19.19
C PRO A 312 11.91 22.92 19.45
N ASN A 313 11.02 23.52 20.26
CA ASN A 313 9.67 23.01 20.53
C ASN A 313 8.61 23.51 19.53
N GLY A 314 9.01 24.27 18.50
CA GLY A 314 8.13 24.83 17.49
C GLY A 314 7.38 26.10 17.91
N ASN A 315 7.46 26.52 19.16
CA ASN A 315 6.92 27.78 19.65
C ASN A 315 7.90 28.92 19.41
N LEU A 316 7.39 30.15 19.41
CA LEU A 316 8.23 31.35 19.41
C LEU A 316 8.77 31.63 20.81
N TRP A 317 9.99 32.12 20.85
CA TRP A 317 10.66 32.55 22.03
C TRP A 317 11.18 33.99 21.82
N PHE A 318 11.02 34.85 22.81
CA PHE A 318 11.42 36.21 22.70
C PHE A 318 12.03 36.74 24.02
N THR A 319 12.87 37.75 23.90
CA THR A 319 13.48 38.44 25.05
C THR A 319 12.68 39.69 25.42
N GLU A 320 12.59 39.99 26.70
CA GLU A 320 11.96 41.20 27.26
C GLU A 320 12.98 41.95 28.12
N VAL A 321 13.31 43.16 27.71
CA VAL A 321 14.43 43.94 28.30
C VAL A 321 14.04 44.64 29.63
N ALA A 322 12.80 45.08 29.74
CA ALA A 322 12.33 45.81 30.89
C ALA A 322 12.01 44.92 32.10
N ASN A 323 11.79 45.55 33.27
CA ASN A 323 11.33 44.90 34.49
C ASN A 323 12.23 43.77 35.00
N GLY A 324 13.56 43.95 34.87
CA GLY A 324 14.56 42.95 35.35
C GLY A 324 14.93 41.88 34.35
N GLY A 325 14.39 41.94 33.13
CA GLY A 325 14.62 40.97 32.05
C GLY A 325 13.81 39.66 32.18
N LYS A 326 13.25 39.25 31.09
CA LYS A 326 12.50 37.97 31.01
C LYS A 326 12.73 37.30 29.65
N ILE A 327 12.44 36.01 29.61
CA ILE A 327 12.29 35.25 28.37
C ILE A 327 10.82 34.87 28.24
N GLY A 328 10.17 35.30 27.14
CA GLY A 328 8.80 34.95 26.81
C GLY A 328 8.74 33.81 25.82
N THR A 329 7.65 33.03 25.87
CA THR A 329 7.31 32.06 24.81
C THR A 329 5.86 32.29 24.37
N LEU A 330 5.61 32.16 23.07
CA LEU A 330 4.31 32.24 22.43
C LEU A 330 4.02 30.96 21.67
N THR A 331 2.92 30.30 22.00
CA THR A 331 2.46 29.12 21.27
C THR A 331 1.94 29.51 19.88
N VAL A 332 2.21 28.68 18.87
CA VAL A 332 1.81 28.96 17.48
C VAL A 332 0.92 27.84 16.93
N ALA A 333 0.16 28.13 15.90
CA ALA A 333 -0.64 27.17 15.18
C ALA A 333 0.24 26.03 14.59
N PRO A 334 -0.32 24.86 14.25
CA PRO A 334 0.46 23.78 13.68
C PRO A 334 1.04 24.15 12.32
N SER A 335 2.16 23.56 11.93
CA SER A 335 2.64 23.65 10.55
C SER A 335 1.99 22.54 9.71
N VAL A 336 1.73 22.83 8.44
CA VAL A 336 1.16 21.86 7.46
C VAL A 336 1.94 21.98 6.16
N GLY A 337 2.67 20.94 5.80
CA GLY A 337 3.38 20.89 4.52
C GLY A 337 2.48 20.46 3.36
N ALA A 338 3.06 20.42 2.17
CA ALA A 338 2.37 19.97 0.98
C ALA A 338 1.89 18.51 1.14
N ALA A 339 0.63 18.29 0.83
CA ALA A 339 0.04 16.95 0.85
C ALA A 339 0.46 16.16 -0.40
N THR A 340 0.50 14.85 -0.29
CA THR A 340 0.77 13.92 -1.37
C THR A 340 -0.35 12.89 -1.45
N SER A 341 -0.55 12.30 -2.63
CA SER A 341 -1.49 11.20 -2.82
C SER A 341 -0.74 9.91 -3.19
N SER A 342 -1.25 8.78 -2.74
CA SER A 342 -0.78 7.44 -3.08
C SER A 342 -1.95 6.47 -3.10
N ASN A 343 -1.74 5.25 -3.61
CA ASN A 343 -2.80 4.23 -3.73
C ASN A 343 -4.08 4.80 -4.36
N VAL A 344 -3.89 5.64 -5.40
CA VAL A 344 -5.02 6.25 -6.10
C VAL A 344 -5.70 5.18 -6.93
N ALA A 345 -6.96 4.93 -6.59
CA ALA A 345 -7.87 4.01 -7.26
C ALA A 345 -9.06 4.79 -7.85
N GLU A 346 -10.07 4.10 -8.28
CA GLU A 346 -11.25 4.71 -8.90
C GLU A 346 -12.08 5.54 -7.94
N GLN A 347 -12.26 5.04 -6.72
CA GLN A 347 -13.13 5.66 -5.72
C GLN A 347 -12.41 6.02 -4.42
N THR A 348 -11.11 5.74 -4.34
CA THR A 348 -10.32 5.98 -3.14
C THR A 348 -8.93 6.51 -3.45
N ALA A 349 -8.34 7.23 -2.50
CA ALA A 349 -6.93 7.62 -2.53
C ALA A 349 -6.41 7.76 -1.09
N THR A 350 -5.16 7.43 -0.87
CA THR A 350 -4.48 7.73 0.40
C THR A 350 -3.85 9.10 0.29
N LEU A 351 -4.24 10.04 1.15
CA LEU A 351 -3.68 11.37 1.26
C LEU A 351 -2.73 11.40 2.46
N ALA A 352 -1.56 12.01 2.30
CA ALA A 352 -0.58 12.14 3.37
C ALA A 352 0.05 13.54 3.35
N ALA A 353 0.40 14.07 4.54
CA ALA A 353 1.07 15.36 4.67
C ALA A 353 1.96 15.41 5.91
N PRO A 354 3.07 16.14 5.90
CA PRO A 354 3.78 16.46 7.12
C PRO A 354 3.00 17.52 7.94
N VAL A 355 2.76 17.22 9.21
CA VAL A 355 2.11 18.11 10.18
C VAL A 355 3.01 18.25 11.39
N GLY A 356 3.39 19.51 11.72
CA GLY A 356 4.11 19.85 12.93
C GLY A 356 3.15 20.34 14.00
N ALA A 357 3.07 19.63 15.10
CA ALA A 357 2.14 19.95 16.19
C ALA A 357 2.60 21.09 17.11
N ASN A 358 3.86 21.55 16.97
CA ASN A 358 4.46 22.63 17.73
C ASN A 358 4.26 22.49 19.26
N SER A 359 4.50 21.25 19.75
CA SER A 359 4.36 20.84 21.16
C SER A 359 2.95 21.00 21.75
N GLN A 360 1.93 21.08 20.94
CA GLN A 360 0.53 21.16 21.36
C GLN A 360 -0.28 19.99 20.79
N ALA A 361 -1.29 19.51 21.55
CA ALA A 361 -2.22 18.54 21.04
C ALA A 361 -2.88 19.04 19.74
N THR A 362 -2.66 18.34 18.64
CA THR A 362 -3.03 18.75 17.29
C THR A 362 -3.90 17.68 16.65
N GLU A 363 -4.99 18.11 16.04
CA GLU A 363 -5.87 17.28 15.22
C GLU A 363 -5.70 17.66 13.75
N TYR A 364 -5.92 16.69 12.85
CA TYR A 364 -5.83 16.91 11.41
C TYR A 364 -6.94 16.19 10.66
N PHE A 365 -7.20 16.68 9.46
CA PHE A 365 -8.03 16.03 8.43
C PHE A 365 -7.58 16.51 7.06
N PHE A 366 -8.05 15.84 5.99
CA PHE A 366 -7.84 16.30 4.62
C PHE A 366 -9.16 16.79 4.05
N GLN A 367 -9.14 17.94 3.40
CA GLN A 367 -10.21 18.43 2.55
C GLN A 367 -9.95 17.97 1.13
N TYR A 368 -11.00 17.52 0.40
CA TYR A 368 -10.88 17.12 -0.99
C TYR A 368 -12.19 17.36 -1.75
N GLY A 369 -12.11 17.52 -3.07
CA GLY A 369 -13.26 17.78 -3.93
C GLY A 369 -12.87 18.03 -5.38
N PRO A 370 -13.84 18.13 -6.30
CA PRO A 370 -13.59 18.33 -7.74
C PRO A 370 -13.09 19.75 -8.08
N SER A 371 -13.00 20.64 -7.11
CA SER A 371 -12.47 22.01 -7.24
C SER A 371 -11.75 22.42 -5.95
N SER A 372 -11.06 23.53 -5.97
CA SER A 372 -10.38 24.14 -4.78
C SER A 372 -11.36 24.62 -3.68
N GLU A 373 -12.67 24.52 -3.89
CA GLU A 373 -13.69 24.67 -2.83
C GLU A 373 -13.86 23.38 -1.99
N TYR A 374 -13.27 22.29 -2.44
CA TYR A 374 -13.24 20.96 -1.85
C TYR A 374 -14.63 20.29 -1.72
N GLY A 375 -15.35 20.49 -0.63
CA GLY A 375 -16.71 19.97 -0.41
C GLY A 375 -16.82 18.68 0.39
N SER A 376 -15.71 17.95 0.54
CA SER A 376 -15.60 16.72 1.34
C SER A 376 -14.39 16.79 2.25
N GLN A 377 -14.41 16.00 3.34
CA GLN A 377 -13.27 15.87 4.22
C GLN A 377 -13.15 14.47 4.81
N THR A 378 -11.94 14.08 5.18
CA THR A 378 -11.70 12.85 5.94
C THR A 378 -12.10 13.03 7.41
N SER A 379 -12.24 11.92 8.12
CA SER A 379 -12.45 11.99 9.57
C SER A 379 -11.27 12.68 10.25
N MET A 380 -11.59 13.51 11.28
CA MET A 380 -10.59 14.15 12.12
C MET A 380 -9.80 13.11 12.92
N ALA A 381 -8.49 13.27 12.99
CA ALA A 381 -7.58 12.37 13.68
C ALA A 381 -6.46 13.15 14.38
N SER A 382 -5.81 12.54 15.38
CA SER A 382 -4.73 13.19 16.13
C SER A 382 -3.40 13.10 15.38
N ALA A 383 -2.73 14.25 15.24
CA ALA A 383 -1.33 14.35 14.80
C ALA A 383 -0.34 14.25 15.98
N GLY A 384 -0.85 14.11 17.22
CA GLY A 384 -0.04 14.11 18.43
C GLY A 384 0.26 15.52 18.95
N SER A 385 1.34 15.63 19.77
CA SER A 385 1.83 16.87 20.36
C SER A 385 3.36 16.98 20.31
N GLY A 386 3.99 16.34 19.30
CA GLY A 386 5.44 16.38 19.14
C GLY A 386 5.96 17.75 18.70
N ALA A 387 7.24 18.03 18.98
CA ALA A 387 7.92 19.23 18.48
C ALA A 387 8.33 19.10 17.01
N THR A 388 8.61 17.86 16.55
CA THR A 388 9.01 17.58 15.17
C THR A 388 7.80 17.25 14.32
N PRO A 389 7.76 17.69 13.05
CA PRO A 389 6.70 17.31 12.13
C PRO A 389 6.63 15.79 11.93
N ALA A 390 5.41 15.24 11.93
CA ALA A 390 5.12 13.85 11.64
C ALA A 390 4.29 13.75 10.35
N VAL A 391 4.53 12.71 9.56
CA VAL A 391 3.68 12.43 8.40
C VAL A 391 2.39 11.79 8.89
N VAL A 392 1.28 12.46 8.60
CA VAL A 392 -0.08 11.98 8.88
C VAL A 392 -0.75 11.53 7.58
N ALA A 393 -1.67 10.56 7.66
CA ALA A 393 -2.36 10.07 6.47
C ALA A 393 -3.81 9.68 6.76
N ALA A 394 -4.66 9.84 5.75
CA ALA A 394 -6.05 9.39 5.78
C ALA A 394 -6.52 9.02 4.36
N ASN A 395 -7.57 8.20 4.28
CA ASN A 395 -8.14 7.81 2.99
C ASN A 395 -9.29 8.74 2.59
N ALA A 396 -9.17 9.35 1.42
CA ALA A 396 -10.30 9.91 0.71
C ALA A 396 -11.11 8.77 0.09
N ILE A 397 -12.43 8.78 0.24
CA ILE A 397 -13.36 7.74 -0.20
C ILE A 397 -14.55 8.35 -0.95
N GLY A 398 -15.25 7.54 -1.74
CA GLY A 398 -16.41 7.98 -2.51
C GLY A 398 -16.04 8.92 -3.66
N LEU A 399 -14.84 8.77 -4.20
CA LEU A 399 -14.38 9.48 -5.38
C LEU A 399 -15.10 8.93 -6.63
N ALA A 400 -15.19 9.73 -7.67
CA ALA A 400 -15.67 9.27 -8.98
C ALA A 400 -14.48 8.84 -9.85
N PRO A 401 -14.61 7.77 -10.65
CA PRO A 401 -13.55 7.36 -11.58
C PRO A 401 -13.16 8.45 -12.58
N THR A 402 -11.93 8.41 -13.10
CA THR A 402 -11.41 9.34 -14.12
C THR A 402 -11.60 10.82 -13.80
N THR A 403 -11.65 11.16 -12.53
CA THR A 403 -11.98 12.51 -12.08
C THR A 403 -10.76 13.14 -11.40
N SER A 404 -10.48 14.40 -11.75
CA SER A 404 -9.47 15.19 -11.06
C SER A 404 -10.04 15.78 -9.78
N TYR A 405 -9.30 15.63 -8.67
CA TYR A 405 -9.64 16.15 -7.35
C TYR A 405 -8.57 17.09 -6.85
N HIS A 406 -8.99 18.18 -6.26
CA HIS A 406 -8.17 19.04 -5.41
C HIS A 406 -8.16 18.50 -3.99
N PHE A 407 -7.05 18.61 -3.29
CA PHE A 407 -6.98 18.22 -1.89
C PHE A 407 -5.91 19.01 -1.12
N ARG A 408 -6.11 19.17 0.18
CA ARG A 408 -5.14 19.73 1.11
C ARG A 408 -5.27 19.12 2.49
N ALA A 409 -4.20 19.17 3.27
CA ALA A 409 -4.26 18.87 4.69
C ALA A 409 -4.69 20.10 5.48
N VAL A 410 -5.39 19.88 6.58
CA VAL A 410 -5.78 20.90 7.56
C VAL A 410 -5.40 20.38 8.93
N ALA A 411 -4.75 21.21 9.74
CA ALA A 411 -4.40 20.88 11.12
C ALA A 411 -4.81 21.98 12.07
N THR A 412 -5.25 21.60 13.26
CA THR A 412 -5.77 22.53 14.29
C THR A 412 -5.22 22.17 15.66
N ASN A 413 -4.72 23.15 16.40
CA ASN A 413 -4.40 23.07 17.82
C ASN A 413 -5.06 24.21 18.60
N ALA A 414 -4.72 24.38 19.88
CA ALA A 414 -5.26 25.46 20.72
C ALA A 414 -4.87 26.87 20.24
N SER A 415 -3.79 27.01 19.46
CA SER A 415 -3.31 28.32 18.95
C SER A 415 -3.86 28.68 17.58
N GLY A 416 -4.57 27.76 16.89
CA GLY A 416 -5.20 28.06 15.61
C GLY A 416 -5.23 26.89 14.64
N THR A 417 -5.71 27.20 13.41
CA THR A 417 -5.82 26.27 12.29
C THR A 417 -4.90 26.72 11.16
N THR A 418 -4.18 25.75 10.59
CA THR A 418 -3.35 25.95 9.40
C THR A 418 -3.82 25.05 8.27
N TYR A 419 -3.84 25.61 7.06
CA TYR A 419 -4.21 24.95 5.84
C TYR A 419 -2.95 24.72 4.99
N GLY A 420 -2.73 23.51 4.57
CA GLY A 420 -1.67 23.17 3.62
C GLY A 420 -1.97 23.68 2.20
N PRO A 421 -0.96 23.69 1.32
CA PRO A 421 -1.14 24.07 -0.08
C PRO A 421 -2.06 23.12 -0.81
N ASP A 422 -2.81 23.65 -1.78
CA ASP A 422 -3.65 22.87 -2.67
C ASP A 422 -2.81 21.94 -3.55
N GLN A 423 -3.27 20.70 -3.70
CA GLN A 423 -2.69 19.67 -4.52
C GLN A 423 -3.77 19.01 -5.35
N THR A 424 -3.37 18.29 -6.40
CA THR A 424 -4.33 17.58 -7.26
C THR A 424 -3.96 16.12 -7.40
N LEU A 425 -4.97 15.27 -7.57
CA LEU A 425 -4.87 13.88 -7.98
C LEU A 425 -5.92 13.58 -9.05
N THR A 426 -5.72 12.55 -9.84
CA THR A 426 -6.74 12.05 -10.77
C THR A 426 -6.96 10.58 -10.49
N THR A 427 -8.21 10.19 -10.26
CA THR A 427 -8.62 8.80 -10.02
C THR A 427 -8.48 7.97 -11.29
N THR A 428 -8.26 6.67 -11.13
CA THR A 428 -8.08 5.72 -12.23
C THR A 428 -9.40 5.33 -12.87
N SER A 429 -9.34 4.69 -14.05
CA SER A 429 -10.46 4.02 -14.70
C SER A 429 -10.48 2.54 -14.38
N PRO A 430 -11.65 1.89 -14.28
CA PRO A 430 -11.72 0.44 -14.37
C PRO A 430 -11.30 -0.05 -15.77
N PRO A 431 -10.84 -1.31 -15.90
CA PRO A 431 -10.64 -1.90 -17.20
C PRO A 431 -11.98 -2.03 -17.94
N THR A 432 -11.97 -2.00 -19.27
CA THR A 432 -13.14 -2.45 -20.03
C THR A 432 -13.03 -3.94 -20.34
N ALA A 433 -14.17 -4.63 -20.43
CA ALA A 433 -14.22 -6.04 -20.72
C ALA A 433 -15.42 -6.35 -21.64
N ASP A 434 -15.17 -7.06 -22.72
CA ASP A 434 -16.19 -7.50 -23.66
C ASP A 434 -16.06 -9.02 -23.91
N THR A 435 -17.15 -9.76 -23.73
CA THR A 435 -17.19 -11.20 -23.96
C THR A 435 -17.49 -11.45 -25.43
N LEU A 436 -16.65 -12.23 -26.08
CA LEU A 436 -16.78 -12.57 -27.48
C LEU A 436 -17.31 -14.01 -27.65
N PRO A 437 -17.95 -14.33 -28.78
CA PRO A 437 -18.49 -15.67 -29.00
C PRO A 437 -17.43 -16.78 -28.87
N ALA A 438 -17.78 -17.86 -28.18
CA ALA A 438 -16.92 -19.03 -28.06
C ALA A 438 -16.70 -19.74 -29.40
N THR A 439 -15.57 -20.39 -29.57
CA THR A 439 -15.24 -21.18 -30.75
C THR A 439 -14.82 -22.60 -30.38
N GLY A 440 -14.72 -23.49 -31.39
CA GLY A 440 -14.19 -24.84 -31.21
C GLY A 440 -15.00 -25.68 -30.24
N ALA A 441 -16.34 -25.51 -30.20
CA ALA A 441 -17.20 -26.33 -29.37
C ALA A 441 -17.10 -27.81 -29.81
N THR A 442 -16.61 -28.65 -28.90
CA THR A 442 -16.48 -30.10 -29.05
C THR A 442 -17.46 -30.82 -28.13
N LEU A 443 -17.42 -32.16 -28.09
CA LEU A 443 -18.23 -32.95 -27.17
C LEU A 443 -18.05 -32.57 -25.71
N THR A 444 -16.82 -32.27 -25.30
CA THR A 444 -16.45 -32.02 -23.89
C THR A 444 -15.63 -30.76 -23.69
N GLY A 445 -15.64 -29.81 -24.63
CA GLY A 445 -14.84 -28.60 -24.54
C GLY A 445 -15.27 -27.48 -25.47
N GLY A 446 -14.63 -26.32 -25.32
CA GLY A 446 -14.77 -25.16 -26.16
C GLY A 446 -13.74 -24.11 -25.77
N THR A 447 -13.50 -23.11 -26.62
CA THR A 447 -12.61 -21.98 -26.34
C THR A 447 -13.44 -20.72 -26.17
N LEU A 448 -13.34 -20.12 -24.99
CA LEU A 448 -13.95 -18.85 -24.64
C LEU A 448 -13.05 -17.72 -25.13
N HIS A 449 -13.65 -16.61 -25.55
CA HIS A 449 -12.93 -15.43 -26.02
C HIS A 449 -13.45 -14.16 -25.35
N GLY A 450 -12.57 -13.19 -25.18
CA GLY A 450 -12.90 -11.87 -24.69
C GLY A 450 -11.93 -10.82 -25.19
N SER A 451 -12.29 -9.55 -25.03
CA SER A 451 -11.45 -8.40 -25.30
C SER A 451 -11.42 -7.50 -24.05
N ILE A 452 -10.21 -7.05 -23.65
CA ILE A 452 -10.00 -6.26 -22.45
C ILE A 452 -9.07 -5.09 -22.77
N ASP A 453 -9.45 -3.87 -22.39
CA ASP A 453 -8.54 -2.72 -22.33
C ASP A 453 -8.22 -2.43 -20.85
N PRO A 454 -6.93 -2.54 -20.44
CA PRO A 454 -6.48 -2.27 -19.07
C PRO A 454 -6.64 -0.83 -18.60
N GLN A 455 -6.90 0.14 -19.50
CA GLN A 455 -7.04 1.56 -19.19
C GLN A 455 -5.83 2.16 -18.45
N GLY A 456 -4.61 1.68 -18.76
CA GLY A 456 -3.38 2.17 -18.17
C GLY A 456 -3.04 1.58 -16.78
N GLN A 457 -3.78 0.58 -16.31
CA GLN A 457 -3.58 -0.06 -15.00
C GLN A 457 -3.28 -1.55 -15.15
N ALA A 458 -2.42 -2.07 -14.26
CA ALA A 458 -2.12 -3.51 -14.24
C ALA A 458 -3.41 -4.30 -14.00
N THR A 459 -3.84 -5.04 -15.02
CA THR A 459 -5.12 -5.74 -15.07
C THR A 459 -4.93 -7.24 -15.16
N THR A 460 -5.76 -7.98 -14.42
CA THR A 460 -5.88 -9.44 -14.48
C THR A 460 -7.26 -9.84 -14.97
N TYR A 461 -7.40 -11.08 -15.44
CA TYR A 461 -8.69 -11.59 -15.90
C TYR A 461 -8.88 -13.08 -15.63
N HIS A 462 -10.15 -13.47 -15.63
CA HIS A 462 -10.64 -14.83 -15.76
C HIS A 462 -11.97 -14.84 -16.52
N PHE A 463 -12.47 -16.01 -16.88
CA PHE A 463 -13.84 -16.22 -17.35
C PHE A 463 -14.65 -16.87 -16.23
N ASP A 464 -15.79 -16.27 -15.89
CA ASP A 464 -16.87 -16.95 -15.18
C ASP A 464 -17.61 -17.84 -16.14
N TRP A 465 -17.92 -19.08 -15.78
CA TRP A 465 -18.69 -19.98 -16.63
C TRP A 465 -19.52 -21.00 -15.85
N GLY A 466 -20.58 -21.52 -16.49
CA GLY A 466 -21.47 -22.50 -15.87
C GLY A 466 -22.67 -22.80 -16.72
N THR A 467 -23.59 -23.65 -16.24
CA THR A 467 -24.83 -24.02 -16.96
C THR A 467 -25.97 -23.02 -16.79
N THR A 468 -25.74 -21.95 -16.06
CA THR A 468 -26.68 -20.85 -15.83
C THR A 468 -25.94 -19.54 -15.70
N THR A 469 -26.63 -18.40 -15.75
CA THR A 469 -26.07 -17.06 -15.51
C THR A 469 -25.56 -16.82 -14.08
N ALA A 470 -25.72 -17.78 -13.16
CA ALA A 470 -25.04 -17.77 -11.86
C ALA A 470 -23.60 -18.29 -11.95
N TYR A 471 -23.20 -18.80 -13.10
CA TYR A 471 -21.90 -19.37 -13.45
C TYR A 471 -21.48 -20.47 -12.47
N GLY A 472 -20.59 -20.23 -11.55
CA GLY A 472 -20.19 -21.18 -10.50
C GLY A 472 -18.80 -21.78 -10.70
N SER A 473 -18.15 -21.49 -11.80
CA SER A 473 -16.77 -21.88 -12.11
C SER A 473 -16.01 -20.71 -12.72
N GLU A 474 -14.69 -20.70 -12.53
CA GLU A 474 -13.76 -19.71 -13.07
C GLU A 474 -12.66 -20.40 -13.88
N ALA A 475 -12.21 -19.76 -14.95
CA ALA A 475 -11.10 -20.25 -15.76
C ALA A 475 -10.31 -19.09 -16.41
N PRO A 476 -8.97 -19.01 -16.24
CA PRO A 476 -8.17 -19.90 -15.41
C PRO A 476 -8.49 -19.77 -13.92
N LEU A 477 -8.19 -20.79 -13.13
CA LEU A 477 -8.40 -20.79 -11.65
C LEU A 477 -7.59 -19.72 -10.90
N ALA A 478 -6.47 -19.28 -11.47
CA ALA A 478 -5.70 -18.12 -11.01
C ALA A 478 -5.79 -17.08 -12.11
N ASP A 479 -6.17 -15.85 -11.75
CA ASP A 479 -6.30 -14.77 -12.71
C ASP A 479 -5.05 -14.61 -13.57
N ALA A 480 -5.23 -14.53 -14.87
CA ALA A 480 -4.17 -14.28 -15.83
C ALA A 480 -3.95 -12.76 -15.99
N THR A 481 -2.74 -12.33 -16.32
CA THR A 481 -2.43 -10.94 -16.54
C THR A 481 -2.70 -10.52 -17.98
N VAL A 482 -3.30 -9.33 -18.16
CA VAL A 482 -3.49 -8.70 -19.48
C VAL A 482 -2.34 -7.76 -19.80
N GLY A 483 -1.99 -6.88 -18.86
CA GLY A 483 -1.02 -5.80 -19.04
C GLY A 483 -1.43 -4.57 -18.25
N SER A 484 -0.82 -3.40 -18.61
CA SER A 484 -1.09 -2.12 -17.96
C SER A 484 -1.09 -0.95 -18.96
N ASP A 485 -1.25 -1.23 -20.24
CA ASP A 485 -1.37 -0.19 -21.27
C ASP A 485 -2.85 0.23 -21.47
N SER A 486 -3.12 1.08 -22.46
CA SER A 486 -4.47 1.54 -22.80
C SER A 486 -4.87 1.06 -24.20
N SER A 487 -4.56 -0.18 -24.51
CA SER A 487 -4.95 -0.83 -25.77
C SER A 487 -5.77 -2.10 -25.49
N GLU A 488 -6.61 -2.44 -26.44
CA GLU A 488 -7.45 -3.64 -26.39
C GLU A 488 -6.61 -4.91 -26.60
N HIS A 489 -6.78 -5.88 -25.70
CA HIS A 489 -6.12 -7.19 -25.73
C HIS A 489 -7.15 -8.29 -25.89
N ALA A 490 -6.95 -9.13 -26.90
CA ALA A 490 -7.72 -10.37 -27.02
C ALA A 490 -7.24 -11.40 -25.98
N VAL A 491 -8.18 -11.99 -25.28
CA VAL A 491 -7.94 -13.05 -24.29
C VAL A 491 -8.74 -14.28 -24.61
N GLU A 492 -8.19 -15.45 -24.30
CA GLU A 492 -8.86 -16.73 -24.57
C GLU A 492 -8.61 -17.75 -23.46
N GLN A 493 -9.54 -18.68 -23.30
CA GLN A 493 -9.45 -19.78 -22.35
C GLN A 493 -10.14 -21.01 -22.90
N THR A 494 -9.41 -22.09 -23.05
CA THR A 494 -9.98 -23.39 -23.45
C THR A 494 -10.53 -24.11 -22.21
N LEU A 495 -11.77 -24.55 -22.31
CA LEU A 495 -12.43 -25.43 -21.35
C LEU A 495 -12.41 -26.89 -21.84
N GLY A 496 -12.30 -27.82 -20.90
CA GLY A 496 -12.39 -29.23 -21.10
C GLY A 496 -13.29 -29.93 -20.06
N GLU A 497 -13.53 -31.22 -20.21
CA GLU A 497 -14.31 -32.05 -19.29
C GLU A 497 -15.78 -31.57 -19.10
N LEU A 498 -16.31 -30.87 -20.09
CA LEU A 498 -17.70 -30.43 -20.11
C LEU A 498 -18.67 -31.58 -20.41
N THR A 499 -19.92 -31.39 -20.03
CA THR A 499 -21.00 -32.36 -20.36
C THR A 499 -21.45 -32.17 -21.81
N PRO A 500 -21.59 -33.24 -22.60
CA PRO A 500 -22.13 -33.16 -23.96
C PRO A 500 -23.56 -32.61 -24.01
N ASP A 501 -23.94 -32.02 -25.15
CA ASP A 501 -25.30 -31.56 -25.44
C ASP A 501 -25.81 -30.58 -24.35
N THR A 502 -24.89 -29.73 -23.82
CA THR A 502 -25.17 -28.87 -22.71
C THR A 502 -24.86 -27.40 -23.08
N ASN A 503 -25.79 -26.51 -22.80
CA ASN A 503 -25.59 -25.07 -22.97
C ASN A 503 -24.86 -24.52 -21.77
N TYR A 504 -23.79 -23.80 -22.04
CA TYR A 504 -22.98 -23.08 -21.05
C TYR A 504 -23.07 -21.58 -21.26
N HIS A 505 -23.21 -20.86 -20.17
CA HIS A 505 -23.08 -19.41 -20.05
C HIS A 505 -21.66 -19.06 -19.65
N PHE A 506 -21.14 -17.98 -20.16
CA PHE A 506 -19.82 -17.46 -19.74
C PHE A 506 -19.72 -15.96 -19.98
N ARG A 507 -18.79 -15.36 -19.25
CA ARG A 507 -18.40 -13.97 -19.44
C ARG A 507 -16.92 -13.77 -19.06
N VAL A 508 -16.27 -12.82 -19.66
CA VAL A 508 -14.94 -12.38 -19.23
C VAL A 508 -15.09 -11.42 -18.04
N VAL A 509 -14.19 -11.52 -17.08
CA VAL A 509 -14.10 -10.66 -15.90
C VAL A 509 -12.70 -10.07 -15.88
N ALA A 510 -12.59 -8.75 -15.84
CA ALA A 510 -11.32 -8.04 -15.79
C ALA A 510 -11.22 -7.22 -14.50
N SER A 511 -10.06 -7.24 -13.83
CA SER A 511 -9.83 -6.52 -12.56
C SER A 511 -8.45 -5.88 -12.52
N ASN A 512 -8.39 -4.58 -12.14
CA ASN A 512 -7.15 -3.87 -11.90
C ASN A 512 -6.82 -3.70 -10.39
N CYS A 513 -7.56 -4.36 -9.52
CA CYS A 513 -7.41 -4.25 -8.07
C CYS A 513 -7.38 -5.60 -7.33
N GLY A 514 -7.15 -6.72 -8.07
CA GLY A 514 -7.07 -8.04 -7.45
C GLY A 514 -8.38 -8.54 -6.82
N GLY A 515 -9.53 -8.24 -7.46
CA GLY A 515 -10.85 -8.74 -7.06
C GLY A 515 -11.66 -7.81 -6.16
N CYS A 516 -11.33 -6.53 -6.04
CA CYS A 516 -12.23 -5.56 -5.42
C CYS A 516 -13.42 -5.27 -6.35
N ALA A 517 -14.60 -5.02 -5.78
CA ALA A 517 -15.81 -4.76 -6.57
C ALA A 517 -15.72 -3.48 -7.43
N GLU A 518 -14.86 -2.54 -7.03
CA GLU A 518 -14.76 -1.19 -7.61
C GLU A 518 -13.87 -1.13 -8.85
N GLY A 519 -12.86 -2.02 -8.97
CA GLY A 519 -11.96 -2.12 -10.13
C GLY A 519 -12.19 -3.38 -10.94
N THR A 520 -13.39 -3.99 -10.86
CA THR A 520 -13.75 -5.18 -11.62
C THR A 520 -14.87 -4.90 -12.61
N THR A 521 -14.63 -5.19 -13.87
CA THR A 521 -15.60 -5.06 -14.95
C THR A 521 -15.97 -6.43 -15.49
N TYR A 522 -17.24 -6.61 -15.78
CA TYR A 522 -17.81 -7.84 -16.30
C TYR A 522 -18.26 -7.62 -17.75
N GLY A 523 -17.80 -8.48 -18.65
CA GLY A 523 -18.32 -8.55 -20.00
C GLY A 523 -19.77 -9.05 -20.03
N PRO A 524 -20.48 -8.89 -21.16
CA PRO A 524 -21.82 -9.45 -21.33
C PRO A 524 -21.83 -10.96 -21.22
N ASP A 525 -22.98 -11.54 -20.86
CA ASP A 525 -23.20 -12.99 -20.88
C ASP A 525 -23.28 -13.50 -22.30
N GLU A 526 -22.44 -14.48 -22.61
CA GLU A 526 -22.43 -15.22 -23.86
C GLU A 526 -22.70 -16.70 -23.61
N THR A 527 -23.11 -17.43 -24.65
CA THR A 527 -23.40 -18.85 -24.50
C THR A 527 -22.78 -19.68 -25.62
N PHE A 528 -22.47 -20.93 -25.31
CA PHE A 528 -22.15 -21.95 -26.32
C PHE A 528 -22.71 -23.28 -25.88
N THR A 529 -22.98 -24.17 -26.87
CA THR A 529 -23.47 -25.52 -26.60
C THR A 529 -22.43 -26.53 -27.04
N THR A 530 -22.07 -27.47 -26.16
CA THR A 530 -21.19 -28.57 -26.48
C THR A 530 -21.86 -29.51 -27.47
N ALA A 531 -21.07 -30.15 -28.34
CA ALA A 531 -21.60 -31.06 -29.36
C ALA A 531 -22.32 -32.24 -28.68
N PRO A 532 -23.40 -32.74 -29.30
CA PRO A 532 -24.09 -33.96 -28.81
C PRO A 532 -23.28 -35.20 -29.12
N ALA A 533 -23.33 -36.21 -28.22
CA ALA A 533 -22.72 -37.53 -28.46
C ALA A 533 -23.51 -38.31 -29.55
N PRO A 534 -22.88 -39.26 -30.22
CA PRO A 534 -23.55 -40.08 -31.24
C PRO A 534 -24.72 -40.87 -30.66
N LEU A 535 -25.70 -41.20 -31.48
CA LEU A 535 -26.81 -42.08 -31.11
C LEU A 535 -26.57 -43.46 -31.68
N ALA A 536 -26.67 -44.50 -30.85
CA ALA A 536 -26.47 -45.91 -31.24
C ALA A 536 -27.70 -46.74 -30.87
N LEU A 537 -28.26 -47.46 -31.83
CA LEU A 537 -29.39 -48.36 -31.62
C LEU A 537 -29.05 -49.75 -32.15
N THR A 538 -29.15 -50.79 -31.34
CA THR A 538 -28.92 -52.19 -31.74
C THR A 538 -30.16 -52.66 -32.44
N GLY A 539 -30.03 -53.15 -33.70
CA GLY A 539 -31.08 -53.81 -34.46
C GLY A 539 -31.21 -55.26 -34.08
N SER A 540 -32.13 -55.98 -34.70
CA SER A 540 -32.28 -57.47 -34.55
C SER A 540 -31.28 -58.24 -35.42
N ALA A 541 -30.70 -59.33 -34.89
CA ALA A 541 -29.87 -60.23 -35.70
C ALA A 541 -30.62 -60.77 -36.87
N GLN A 542 -29.96 -60.81 -38.04
CA GLN A 542 -30.56 -61.33 -39.30
C GLN A 542 -29.81 -62.54 -39.78
N ALA A 543 -30.46 -63.38 -40.65
CA ALA A 543 -29.87 -64.54 -41.23
C ALA A 543 -29.18 -65.48 -40.20
N VAL A 544 -29.87 -65.75 -39.09
CA VAL A 544 -29.33 -66.56 -38.00
C VAL A 544 -29.33 -68.00 -38.44
N GLU A 545 -28.14 -68.53 -38.69
CA GLU A 545 -27.90 -69.93 -39.11
C GLU A 545 -27.20 -70.76 -38.01
N GLN A 546 -26.71 -71.95 -38.29
CA GLN A 546 -26.03 -72.75 -37.28
C GLN A 546 -24.72 -72.21 -36.81
N SER A 547 -23.94 -71.57 -37.69
CA SER A 547 -22.61 -71.04 -37.37
C SER A 547 -22.37 -69.57 -37.83
N THR A 548 -23.41 -68.90 -38.39
CA THR A 548 -23.32 -67.59 -38.95
C THR A 548 -24.52 -66.71 -38.56
N THR A 549 -24.34 -65.42 -38.52
CA THR A 549 -25.40 -64.40 -38.35
C THR A 549 -24.93 -63.00 -38.87
N ILE A 550 -25.89 -62.17 -39.13
CA ILE A 550 -25.59 -60.71 -39.41
C ILE A 550 -26.12 -59.89 -38.23
N LEU A 551 -25.20 -59.27 -37.52
CA LEU A 551 -25.56 -58.26 -36.53
C LEU A 551 -25.99 -56.98 -37.26
N THR A 552 -27.03 -56.34 -36.79
CA THR A 552 -27.47 -55.00 -37.34
C THR A 552 -27.60 -53.91 -36.25
N GLY A 553 -27.47 -52.70 -36.68
CA GLY A 553 -27.72 -51.53 -35.81
C GLY A 553 -27.75 -50.28 -36.63
N THR A 554 -28.12 -49.16 -35.97
CA THR A 554 -28.03 -47.84 -36.57
C THR A 554 -27.20 -46.91 -35.69
N VAL A 555 -26.47 -46.00 -36.32
CA VAL A 555 -25.71 -44.96 -35.68
C VAL A 555 -25.96 -43.64 -36.36
N ASN A 556 -26.29 -42.59 -35.58
CA ASN A 556 -26.29 -41.22 -36.04
C ASN A 556 -25.07 -40.51 -35.45
N PRO A 557 -24.11 -40.03 -36.25
CA PRO A 557 -22.91 -39.31 -35.79
C PRO A 557 -23.17 -37.96 -35.14
N ARG A 558 -24.32 -37.32 -35.43
CA ARG A 558 -24.73 -36.02 -34.89
C ARG A 558 -23.70 -34.91 -35.14
N GLY A 559 -22.97 -34.94 -36.25
CA GLY A 559 -22.03 -33.91 -36.65
C GLY A 559 -20.57 -34.18 -36.26
N ALA A 560 -20.25 -35.19 -35.49
CA ALA A 560 -18.89 -35.57 -35.07
C ALA A 560 -18.40 -36.85 -35.79
N ALA A 561 -17.09 -36.90 -36.10
CA ALA A 561 -16.47 -38.07 -36.68
C ALA A 561 -16.65 -39.27 -35.74
N THR A 562 -17.44 -40.26 -36.18
CA THR A 562 -17.89 -41.35 -35.34
C THR A 562 -17.42 -42.67 -35.90
N THR A 563 -16.96 -43.54 -35.02
CA THR A 563 -16.64 -44.95 -35.32
C THR A 563 -17.62 -45.89 -34.63
N TYR A 564 -17.66 -47.15 -35.10
CA TYR A 564 -18.52 -48.17 -34.49
C TYR A 564 -17.89 -49.54 -34.47
N HIS A 565 -18.37 -50.39 -33.55
CA HIS A 565 -18.24 -51.85 -33.56
C HIS A 565 -19.47 -52.46 -32.88
N PHE A 566 -19.59 -53.77 -33.00
CA PHE A 566 -20.51 -54.61 -32.22
C PHE A 566 -19.72 -55.30 -31.12
N ASP A 567 -20.12 -55.18 -29.87
CA ASP A 567 -19.72 -56.05 -28.78
C ASP A 567 -20.58 -57.29 -28.85
N TRP A 568 -20.02 -58.50 -28.75
CA TRP A 568 -20.78 -59.69 -28.76
C TRP A 568 -20.14 -60.82 -27.93
N GLY A 569 -20.97 -61.84 -27.51
CA GLY A 569 -20.50 -62.89 -26.68
C GLY A 569 -21.65 -63.83 -26.22
N THR A 570 -21.35 -64.85 -25.45
CA THR A 570 -22.35 -65.76 -24.90
C THR A 570 -23.02 -65.29 -23.62
N THR A 571 -22.64 -64.09 -23.15
CA THR A 571 -23.25 -63.39 -21.98
C THR A 571 -23.30 -61.90 -22.26
N THR A 572 -24.02 -61.13 -21.46
CA THR A 572 -24.08 -59.71 -21.53
C THR A 572 -22.77 -59.01 -21.14
N ALA A 573 -21.72 -59.75 -20.73
CA ALA A 573 -20.35 -59.25 -20.58
C ALA A 573 -19.61 -59.17 -21.91
N TYR A 574 -20.19 -59.76 -22.97
CA TYR A 574 -19.75 -59.83 -24.38
C TYR A 574 -18.38 -60.61 -24.51
N GLY A 575 -17.28 -59.85 -24.62
CA GLY A 575 -15.93 -60.45 -24.67
C GLY A 575 -15.29 -60.49 -26.05
N SER A 576 -16.04 -60.21 -27.11
CA SER A 576 -15.56 -60.10 -28.48
C SER A 576 -16.10 -58.82 -29.17
N ARG A 577 -15.38 -58.38 -30.21
CA ARG A 577 -15.78 -57.27 -31.06
C ARG A 577 -15.84 -57.62 -32.52
N ALA A 578 -16.76 -57.03 -33.26
CA ALA A 578 -16.85 -57.12 -34.69
C ALA A 578 -17.37 -55.80 -35.34
N PRO A 579 -16.60 -55.15 -36.24
CA PRO A 579 -15.25 -55.57 -36.65
C PRO A 579 -14.24 -55.44 -35.49
N VAL A 580 -13.10 -56.09 -35.59
CA VAL A 580 -12.07 -56.12 -34.54
C VAL A 580 -11.45 -54.71 -34.35
N ALA A 581 -11.26 -53.95 -35.42
CA ALA A 581 -10.92 -52.55 -35.43
C ALA A 581 -12.20 -51.74 -35.69
N ASP A 582 -12.40 -50.65 -34.95
CA ASP A 582 -13.56 -49.79 -35.09
C ASP A 582 -13.67 -49.26 -36.52
N ALA A 583 -14.84 -49.33 -37.12
CA ALA A 583 -15.12 -48.84 -38.47
C ALA A 583 -15.72 -47.45 -38.44
N SER A 584 -15.37 -46.60 -39.44
CA SER A 584 -15.90 -45.24 -39.53
C SER A 584 -17.36 -45.26 -39.98
N VAL A 585 -18.19 -44.43 -39.31
CA VAL A 585 -19.57 -44.12 -39.73
C VAL A 585 -19.60 -42.89 -40.61
N GLY A 586 -18.81 -41.88 -40.25
CA GLY A 586 -18.83 -40.56 -40.87
C GLY A 586 -18.94 -39.46 -39.82
N SER A 587 -19.24 -38.23 -40.25
CA SER A 587 -19.39 -37.06 -39.38
C SER A 587 -20.64 -36.20 -39.70
N ASP A 588 -21.58 -36.77 -40.42
CA ASP A 588 -22.85 -36.09 -40.71
C ASP A 588 -23.88 -36.25 -39.57
N SER A 589 -25.08 -35.72 -39.78
CA SER A 589 -26.19 -35.88 -38.83
C SER A 589 -27.28 -36.86 -39.31
N ALA A 590 -26.95 -37.74 -40.28
CA ALA A 590 -27.87 -38.73 -40.77
C ALA A 590 -27.76 -40.05 -39.97
N GLU A 591 -28.82 -40.80 -39.96
CA GLU A 591 -28.81 -42.16 -39.40
C GLU A 591 -28.23 -43.14 -40.42
N HIS A 592 -27.21 -43.90 -40.05
CA HIS A 592 -26.54 -44.92 -40.88
C HIS A 592 -26.91 -46.27 -40.42
N SER A 593 -27.47 -47.09 -41.33
CA SER A 593 -27.73 -48.51 -41.08
C SER A 593 -26.43 -49.33 -41.27
N LEU A 594 -26.06 -50.07 -40.25
CA LEU A 594 -24.79 -50.79 -40.17
C LEU A 594 -25.02 -52.27 -39.95
N SER A 595 -24.20 -53.12 -40.57
CA SER A 595 -24.29 -54.56 -40.39
C SER A 595 -22.91 -55.20 -40.35
N GLN A 596 -22.77 -56.27 -39.59
CA GLN A 596 -21.56 -57.06 -39.47
C GLN A 596 -21.86 -58.51 -39.45
N THR A 597 -21.28 -59.28 -40.38
CA THR A 597 -21.42 -60.73 -40.42
C THR A 597 -20.51 -61.40 -39.40
N LEU A 598 -21.07 -62.25 -38.57
CA LEU A 598 -20.28 -63.14 -37.69
C LEU A 598 -20.26 -64.53 -38.27
N THR A 599 -19.12 -65.25 -38.15
CA THR A 599 -18.93 -66.63 -38.59
C THR A 599 -18.25 -67.45 -37.50
N GLY A 600 -18.34 -68.76 -37.52
CA GLY A 600 -17.68 -69.62 -36.53
C GLY A 600 -18.44 -69.70 -35.20
N LEU A 601 -19.72 -69.35 -35.18
CA LEU A 601 -20.56 -69.44 -33.99
C LEU A 601 -20.85 -70.92 -33.67
N THR A 602 -21.09 -71.21 -32.38
CA THR A 602 -21.47 -72.54 -31.91
C THR A 602 -22.96 -72.75 -32.14
N PRO A 603 -23.37 -73.83 -32.81
CA PRO A 603 -24.79 -74.18 -33.03
C PRO A 603 -25.59 -74.37 -31.73
N GLY A 604 -26.86 -73.96 -31.71
CA GLY A 604 -27.74 -74.09 -30.57
C GLY A 604 -27.37 -73.15 -29.36
N THR A 605 -26.53 -72.19 -29.59
CA THR A 605 -25.97 -71.28 -28.52
C THR A 605 -26.62 -69.94 -28.61
N THR A 606 -26.98 -69.33 -27.43
CA THR A 606 -27.47 -67.94 -27.31
C THR A 606 -26.30 -67.07 -27.22
N TYR A 607 -26.34 -66.05 -28.05
CA TYR A 607 -25.38 -64.92 -28.05
C TYR A 607 -26.08 -63.58 -27.75
N HIS A 608 -25.39 -62.74 -27.08
CA HIS A 608 -25.75 -61.35 -26.78
C HIS A 608 -24.91 -60.39 -27.62
N TYR A 609 -25.44 -59.33 -28.09
CA TYR A 609 -24.67 -58.29 -28.76
C TYR A 609 -25.34 -56.91 -28.61
N ARG A 610 -24.50 -55.90 -28.81
CA ARG A 610 -24.93 -54.52 -28.90
C ARG A 610 -24.03 -53.77 -29.89
N ILE A 611 -24.54 -52.72 -30.52
CA ILE A 611 -23.72 -51.76 -31.26
C ILE A 611 -23.11 -50.75 -30.29
N VAL A 612 -21.88 -50.35 -30.55
CA VAL A 612 -21.14 -49.33 -29.82
C VAL A 612 -20.74 -48.28 -30.83
N ALA A 613 -21.05 -47.00 -30.55
CA ALA A 613 -20.63 -45.85 -31.36
C ALA A 613 -19.78 -44.90 -30.51
N SER A 614 -18.67 -44.43 -31.08
CA SER A 614 -17.76 -43.50 -30.38
C SER A 614 -17.28 -42.42 -31.34
N ASP A 615 -17.33 -41.14 -30.87
CA ASP A 615 -16.76 -39.99 -31.55
C ASP A 615 -15.39 -39.59 -30.98
N CYS A 616 -14.84 -40.39 -30.05
CA CYS A 616 -13.53 -40.19 -29.44
C CYS A 616 -12.91 -41.54 -29.10
N GLU A 617 -11.62 -41.74 -29.38
CA GLU A 617 -10.93 -42.98 -29.07
C GLU A 617 -10.78 -43.16 -27.54
N GLY A 618 -11.59 -44.04 -26.94
CA GLY A 618 -11.48 -44.44 -25.52
C GLY A 618 -12.11 -43.52 -24.49
N CYS A 619 -12.84 -42.49 -24.85
CA CYS A 619 -13.52 -41.65 -23.88
C CYS A 619 -14.92 -42.16 -23.55
N ALA A 620 -15.27 -42.22 -22.25
CA ALA A 620 -16.58 -42.69 -21.79
C ALA A 620 -17.74 -41.74 -22.16
N SER A 621 -17.48 -40.43 -22.28
CA SER A 621 -18.50 -39.42 -22.58
C SER A 621 -18.99 -39.45 -24.03
N GLY A 622 -18.09 -39.75 -24.98
CA GLY A 622 -18.36 -39.87 -26.41
C GLY A 622 -18.73 -41.27 -26.88
N THR A 623 -18.75 -42.26 -26.00
CA THR A 623 -19.12 -43.61 -26.35
C THR A 623 -20.56 -43.89 -25.92
N LYS A 624 -21.37 -44.36 -26.89
CA LYS A 624 -22.77 -44.74 -26.68
C LYS A 624 -22.99 -46.21 -27.06
N TYR A 625 -23.81 -46.82 -26.26
CA TYR A 625 -24.13 -48.26 -26.37
C TYR A 625 -25.60 -48.41 -26.75
N GLY A 626 -25.86 -49.20 -27.81
CA GLY A 626 -27.21 -49.67 -28.07
C GLY A 626 -27.64 -50.70 -27.01
N SER A 627 -28.93 -51.00 -26.94
CA SER A 627 -29.46 -51.98 -26.01
C SER A 627 -28.93 -53.40 -26.34
N ASP A 628 -28.83 -54.25 -25.31
CA ASP A 628 -28.50 -55.67 -25.50
C ASP A 628 -29.59 -56.41 -26.31
N VAL A 629 -29.19 -57.15 -27.32
CA VAL A 629 -30.06 -58.01 -28.12
C VAL A 629 -29.49 -59.43 -28.14
N ALA A 630 -30.34 -60.39 -27.86
CA ALA A 630 -29.94 -61.81 -27.90
C ALA A 630 -30.48 -62.52 -29.15
N PHE A 631 -29.68 -63.40 -29.66
CA PHE A 631 -30.10 -64.34 -30.69
C PHE A 631 -29.59 -65.75 -30.36
N THR A 632 -30.29 -66.83 -30.89
CA THR A 632 -29.84 -68.15 -30.65
C THR A 632 -29.59 -68.81 -32.02
N THR A 633 -28.39 -69.35 -32.26
CA THR A 633 -28.02 -70.09 -33.48
C THR A 633 -28.87 -71.37 -33.61
N GLN A 634 -29.15 -71.78 -34.86
CA GLN A 634 -29.92 -72.96 -35.11
C GLN A 634 -29.20 -74.20 -34.56
N ALA A 635 -29.94 -75.10 -33.91
CA ALA A 635 -29.38 -76.31 -33.38
C ALA A 635 -29.11 -77.32 -34.55
N PRO A 636 -28.08 -78.23 -34.46
CA PRO A 636 -27.89 -79.30 -35.41
C PRO A 636 -29.11 -80.19 -35.45
N PRO A 637 -29.47 -80.76 -36.60
CA PRO A 637 -30.59 -81.72 -36.67
C PRO A 637 -30.30 -82.98 -35.79
N ASP A 638 -31.27 -83.33 -34.95
CA ASP A 638 -31.23 -84.30 -33.87
C ASP A 638 -30.78 -85.70 -34.31
N SER A 639 -29.82 -86.28 -33.59
CA SER A 639 -29.70 -87.69 -33.39
C SER A 639 -29.73 -88.01 -31.90
N ARG A 640 -30.97 -88.41 -31.44
CA ARG A 640 -31.37 -89.19 -30.25
C ARG A 640 -30.31 -89.44 -29.17
N SER A 641 -30.56 -89.19 -27.93
CA SER A 641 -31.24 -90.02 -26.93
C SER A 641 -31.05 -89.60 -25.50
N GLU A 642 -32.14 -89.51 -24.75
CA GLU A 642 -32.37 -89.80 -23.33
C GLU A 642 -31.60 -89.05 -22.18
N VAL A 643 -32.40 -88.41 -21.38
CA VAL A 643 -32.54 -88.03 -19.95
C VAL A 643 -31.79 -88.90 -18.93
N PRO A 644 -31.46 -88.57 -17.66
CA PRO A 644 -32.14 -87.63 -16.80
C PRO A 644 -31.27 -86.76 -15.83
N ALA A 645 -31.96 -85.76 -15.35
CA ALA A 645 -31.90 -85.00 -14.10
C ALA A 645 -30.82 -85.31 -13.05
N VAL A 646 -30.33 -84.26 -12.34
CA VAL A 646 -30.52 -83.95 -10.91
C VAL A 646 -29.68 -82.78 -10.44
N THR A 647 -30.38 -81.78 -9.95
CA THR A 647 -30.16 -80.93 -8.78
C THR A 647 -28.82 -80.29 -8.44
N ASN A 648 -28.90 -79.03 -8.19
CA ASN A 648 -28.52 -78.21 -7.03
C ASN A 648 -27.67 -76.96 -7.35
N SER A 649 -28.28 -75.85 -7.00
CA SER A 649 -27.65 -74.52 -6.76
C SER A 649 -26.48 -74.61 -5.78
N PRO A 650 -25.58 -73.68 -5.78
CA PRO A 650 -26.02 -72.41 -5.13
C PRO A 650 -25.56 -71.15 -5.83
N SER A 651 -26.35 -70.14 -5.50
CA SER A 651 -26.18 -68.67 -5.77
C SER A 651 -24.79 -68.21 -5.46
N LEU A 652 -24.18 -67.41 -6.35
CA LEU A 652 -23.15 -66.47 -6.05
C LEU A 652 -23.68 -65.03 -6.26
N THR A 653 -23.84 -64.40 -5.15
CA THR A 653 -24.27 -63.04 -4.98
C THR A 653 -23.33 -62.07 -5.70
N SER A 654 -23.87 -61.22 -6.52
CA SER A 654 -23.26 -60.00 -7.08
C SER A 654 -22.58 -59.20 -5.99
N MET A 655 -21.30 -58.99 -6.08
CA MET A 655 -20.60 -57.92 -5.31
C MET A 655 -20.62 -56.64 -6.12
N LEU A 656 -21.53 -55.75 -5.76
CA LEU A 656 -21.40 -54.30 -6.02
C LEU A 656 -20.12 -53.79 -5.36
N PRO A 657 -19.39 -52.81 -5.94
CA PRO A 657 -18.30 -52.17 -5.23
C PRO A 657 -18.81 -51.48 -3.95
N LEU A 658 -18.23 -51.88 -2.82
CA LEU A 658 -18.54 -51.32 -1.52
C LEU A 658 -18.24 -49.81 -1.55
N ALA A 659 -19.21 -48.98 -1.13
CA ALA A 659 -18.96 -47.59 -0.84
C ALA A 659 -17.82 -47.49 0.19
N PRO A 660 -16.93 -46.46 0.09
CA PRO A 660 -15.84 -46.33 1.02
C PRO A 660 -16.37 -46.22 2.44
N THR A 661 -15.69 -46.86 3.40
CA THR A 661 -16.08 -46.82 4.79
C THR A 661 -15.90 -45.40 5.35
N PRO A 662 -16.76 -44.90 6.26
CA PRO A 662 -16.54 -43.60 6.88
C PRO A 662 -15.17 -43.54 7.59
N PRO A 663 -14.42 -42.42 7.44
CA PRO A 663 -13.10 -42.26 8.07
C PRO A 663 -13.20 -42.36 9.60
N VAL A 664 -12.24 -43.03 10.22
CA VAL A 664 -12.16 -43.21 11.67
C VAL A 664 -11.17 -42.23 12.28
N LEU A 665 -11.62 -41.45 13.28
CA LEU A 665 -10.82 -40.45 13.96
C LEU A 665 -9.44 -40.97 14.40
N GLY A 666 -8.37 -40.32 13.95
CA GLY A 666 -6.99 -40.67 14.26
C GLY A 666 -6.46 -41.98 13.65
N LYS A 667 -7.26 -42.70 12.83
CA LYS A 667 -6.87 -43.97 12.20
C LYS A 667 -6.87 -43.91 10.66
N THR A 668 -7.95 -43.45 10.07
CA THR A 668 -8.11 -43.40 8.60
C THR A 668 -8.63 -42.03 8.12
N ALA A 669 -8.36 -41.75 6.85
CA ALA A 669 -8.95 -40.65 6.09
C ALA A 669 -9.40 -41.17 4.72
N ASN A 670 -10.45 -40.59 4.14
CA ASN A 670 -10.82 -40.88 2.74
C ASN A 670 -10.12 -39.86 1.85
N ALA A 671 -9.33 -40.32 0.92
CA ALA A 671 -8.67 -39.49 -0.07
C ALA A 671 -9.19 -39.87 -1.47
N GLY A 672 -9.45 -38.87 -2.29
CA GLY A 672 -9.88 -39.06 -3.67
C GLY A 672 -9.24 -38.03 -4.58
N ALA A 673 -8.65 -38.48 -5.69
CA ALA A 673 -8.17 -37.59 -6.73
C ALA A 673 -9.38 -36.94 -7.41
N ILE A 674 -9.37 -35.56 -7.44
CA ILE A 674 -10.39 -34.75 -8.13
C ILE A 674 -9.97 -34.56 -9.58
N SER A 675 -8.70 -34.22 -9.82
CA SER A 675 -8.14 -34.01 -11.15
C SER A 675 -6.62 -34.25 -11.14
N GLY A 676 -6.06 -34.51 -12.32
CA GLY A 676 -4.63 -34.75 -12.51
C GLY A 676 -4.15 -36.07 -11.86
N VAL A 677 -2.84 -36.20 -11.74
CA VAL A 677 -2.18 -37.37 -11.15
C VAL A 677 -1.87 -37.11 -9.68
N VAL A 678 -2.53 -37.84 -8.79
CA VAL A 678 -2.26 -37.85 -7.36
C VAL A 678 -1.72 -39.23 -6.96
N LEU A 679 -0.60 -39.22 -6.24
CA LEU A 679 0.00 -40.46 -5.76
C LEU A 679 -0.09 -40.54 -4.24
N VAL A 680 -0.22 -41.75 -3.70
CA VAL A 680 -0.23 -41.98 -2.26
C VAL A 680 0.78 -43.08 -1.87
N ARG A 681 1.46 -42.85 -0.75
CA ARG A 681 2.30 -43.85 -0.08
C ARG A 681 1.77 -44.03 1.34
N VAL A 682 1.33 -45.23 1.62
CA VAL A 682 0.85 -45.62 2.95
C VAL A 682 2.01 -45.87 3.92
N PRO A 683 1.81 -45.68 5.23
CA PRO A 683 2.84 -46.01 6.23
C PRO A 683 3.36 -47.42 6.12
N GLY A 684 4.68 -47.59 6.15
CA GLY A 684 5.33 -48.89 6.02
C GLY A 684 5.67 -49.35 4.61
N THR A 685 5.26 -48.60 3.58
CA THR A 685 5.63 -48.87 2.17
C THR A 685 6.64 -47.80 1.66
N THR A 686 7.37 -48.18 0.59
CA THR A 686 8.35 -47.29 -0.05
C THR A 686 7.85 -46.71 -1.37
N GLU A 687 6.83 -47.32 -1.98
CA GLU A 687 6.30 -46.96 -3.30
C GLU A 687 5.14 -45.95 -3.20
N LEU A 688 5.09 -45.05 -4.16
CA LEU A 688 3.98 -44.12 -4.41
C LEU A 688 3.08 -44.82 -5.46
N VAL A 689 1.80 -45.01 -5.12
CA VAL A 689 0.81 -45.63 -6.03
C VAL A 689 -0.26 -44.60 -6.39
N PRO A 690 -0.86 -44.67 -7.60
CA PRO A 690 -1.93 -43.76 -7.98
C PRO A 690 -3.12 -43.84 -7.01
N LEU A 691 -3.64 -42.65 -6.62
CA LEU A 691 -4.83 -42.53 -5.77
C LEU A 691 -6.09 -42.60 -6.66
N GLY A 692 -7.00 -43.48 -6.32
CA GLY A 692 -8.30 -43.59 -6.99
C GLY A 692 -9.26 -42.45 -6.63
N PRO A 693 -10.47 -42.43 -7.21
CA PRO A 693 -11.45 -41.34 -7.00
C PRO A 693 -11.99 -41.27 -5.56
N SER A 694 -11.92 -42.33 -4.80
CA SER A 694 -12.20 -42.38 -3.36
C SER A 694 -11.58 -43.63 -2.75
N GLN A 695 -10.65 -43.43 -1.79
CA GLN A 695 -9.89 -44.52 -1.18
C GLN A 695 -9.62 -44.26 0.29
N ASP A 696 -9.78 -45.27 1.13
CA ASP A 696 -9.40 -45.19 2.54
C ASP A 696 -7.88 -45.27 2.68
N ILE A 697 -7.29 -44.28 3.32
CA ILE A 697 -5.85 -44.22 3.61
C ILE A 697 -5.62 -44.16 5.13
N PRO A 698 -4.62 -44.88 5.67
CA PRO A 698 -4.22 -44.73 7.06
C PRO A 698 -3.67 -43.32 7.37
N ILE A 699 -3.94 -42.82 8.57
CA ILE A 699 -3.24 -41.62 9.07
C ILE A 699 -1.73 -41.91 9.11
N GLY A 700 -0.92 -40.97 8.64
CA GLY A 700 0.53 -41.15 8.41
C GLY A 700 0.88 -41.37 6.94
N SER A 701 -0.09 -41.55 6.05
CA SER A 701 0.14 -41.64 4.61
C SER A 701 0.72 -40.33 4.05
N VAL A 702 1.58 -40.43 3.04
CA VAL A 702 2.11 -39.31 2.27
C VAL A 702 1.36 -39.22 0.95
N ILE A 703 0.80 -38.06 0.67
CA ILE A 703 0.12 -37.74 -0.59
C ILE A 703 1.02 -36.83 -1.40
N ASP A 704 1.20 -37.16 -2.68
CA ASP A 704 1.85 -36.30 -3.66
C ASP A 704 0.81 -35.79 -4.67
N ALA A 705 0.43 -34.52 -4.51
CA ALA A 705 -0.50 -33.81 -5.35
C ALA A 705 0.22 -32.68 -6.14
N GLN A 706 1.51 -32.85 -6.50
CA GLN A 706 2.26 -31.86 -7.30
C GLN A 706 1.65 -31.66 -8.70
N HIS A 707 1.02 -32.69 -9.26
CA HIS A 707 0.44 -32.71 -10.59
C HIS A 707 -1.05 -33.05 -10.58
N GLY A 708 -1.73 -32.79 -9.44
CA GLY A 708 -3.15 -33.11 -9.30
C GLY A 708 -3.78 -32.42 -8.10
N VAL A 709 -5.08 -32.56 -8.00
CA VAL A 709 -5.93 -32.05 -6.93
C VAL A 709 -6.53 -33.20 -6.15
N VAL A 710 -6.42 -33.19 -4.84
CA VAL A 710 -6.96 -34.22 -3.95
C VAL A 710 -7.98 -33.66 -2.99
N ARG A 711 -9.11 -34.34 -2.83
CA ARG A 711 -10.04 -34.09 -1.71
C ARG A 711 -9.72 -35.07 -0.59
N LEU A 712 -9.53 -34.56 0.60
CA LEU A 712 -9.32 -35.36 1.80
C LEU A 712 -10.48 -35.15 2.77
N THR A 713 -11.09 -36.22 3.24
CA THR A 713 -12.17 -36.23 4.25
C THR A 713 -11.68 -36.96 5.49
N THR A 714 -11.85 -36.33 6.65
CA THR A 714 -11.44 -36.87 7.94
C THR A 714 -12.55 -36.72 8.99
N ALA A 715 -12.55 -37.58 10.02
CA ALA A 715 -13.47 -37.43 11.14
C ALA A 715 -13.05 -36.31 12.10
N VAL A 716 -14.00 -35.49 12.57
CA VAL A 716 -13.78 -34.41 13.53
C VAL A 716 -13.87 -34.90 14.97
N ASN A 717 -14.74 -35.86 15.22
CA ASN A 717 -15.01 -36.40 16.56
C ASN A 717 -15.31 -37.90 16.50
N ALA A 718 -15.46 -38.52 17.66
CA ALA A 718 -15.76 -39.97 17.78
C ALA A 718 -17.19 -40.32 17.35
N THR A 719 -18.08 -39.32 17.14
CA THR A 719 -19.47 -39.53 16.71
C THR A 719 -19.59 -39.60 15.18
N GLY A 720 -18.48 -39.42 14.44
CA GLY A 720 -18.43 -39.58 12.99
C GLY A 720 -18.74 -38.29 12.19
N GLU A 721 -18.75 -37.12 12.83
CA GLU A 721 -18.81 -35.86 12.09
C GLU A 721 -17.60 -35.73 11.16
N LEU A 722 -17.84 -35.34 9.91
CA LEU A 722 -16.82 -35.28 8.86
C LEU A 722 -16.48 -33.85 8.48
N GLN A 723 -15.21 -33.63 8.09
CA GLN A 723 -14.70 -32.40 7.50
C GLN A 723 -13.93 -32.74 6.22
N SER A 724 -13.97 -31.84 5.23
CA SER A 724 -13.27 -32.03 3.95
C SER A 724 -12.43 -30.82 3.58
N VAL A 725 -11.28 -31.06 2.96
CA VAL A 725 -10.38 -30.05 2.44
C VAL A 725 -9.88 -30.45 1.05
N THR A 726 -9.70 -29.45 0.19
CA THR A 726 -9.08 -29.63 -1.13
C THR A 726 -7.64 -29.16 -1.09
N LEU A 727 -6.70 -29.97 -1.60
CA LEU A 727 -5.26 -29.76 -1.52
C LEU A 727 -4.61 -29.98 -2.89
N TRP A 728 -3.63 -29.14 -3.25
CA TRP A 728 -2.92 -29.24 -4.53
C TRP A 728 -1.52 -28.59 -4.47
N HIS A 729 -0.71 -28.76 -5.55
CA HIS A 729 0.63 -28.22 -5.75
C HIS A 729 1.68 -28.67 -4.72
N GLY A 730 1.47 -29.77 -3.96
CA GLY A 730 2.43 -30.16 -2.95
C GLY A 730 2.44 -31.64 -2.62
N SER A 731 3.52 -32.06 -1.96
CA SER A 731 3.63 -33.37 -1.32
C SER A 731 3.62 -33.14 0.21
N PHE A 732 2.80 -33.92 0.92
CA PHE A 732 2.57 -33.74 2.36
C PHE A 732 2.19 -35.05 3.05
N ALA A 733 2.51 -35.15 4.34
CA ALA A 733 2.03 -36.24 5.20
C ALA A 733 0.76 -35.87 5.94
N VAL A 734 -0.21 -36.78 5.98
CA VAL A 734 -1.49 -36.57 6.68
C VAL A 734 -1.35 -37.06 8.14
N GLY A 735 -1.57 -36.14 9.08
CA GLY A 735 -1.53 -36.40 10.52
C GLY A 735 -2.84 -36.04 11.21
N GLN A 736 -3.30 -36.88 12.15
CA GLN A 736 -4.39 -36.55 13.07
C GLN A 736 -4.12 -37.23 14.39
N ARG A 737 -4.14 -36.47 15.50
CA ARG A 737 -3.91 -37.06 16.81
C ARG A 737 -5.16 -37.84 17.28
N PRO A 738 -5.00 -39.01 17.90
CA PRO A 738 -6.11 -39.71 18.51
C PRO A 738 -6.88 -38.81 19.50
N GLY A 739 -8.20 -38.74 19.31
CA GLY A 739 -9.06 -37.88 20.16
C GLY A 739 -9.12 -36.40 19.80
N ALA A 740 -8.32 -35.92 18.86
CA ALA A 740 -8.36 -34.52 18.39
C ALA A 740 -8.87 -34.45 16.95
N GLY A 741 -9.92 -33.65 16.71
CA GLY A 741 -10.53 -33.47 15.37
C GLY A 741 -9.65 -32.75 14.35
N MET A 742 -8.55 -32.11 14.79
CA MET A 742 -7.69 -31.32 13.95
C MET A 742 -6.80 -32.21 13.07
N THR A 743 -6.88 -32.03 11.74
CA THR A 743 -6.02 -32.70 10.78
C THR A 743 -4.85 -31.80 10.39
N THR A 744 -3.63 -32.36 10.41
CA THR A 744 -2.39 -31.64 10.13
C THR A 744 -1.72 -32.16 8.86
N PHE A 745 -1.37 -31.25 7.95
CA PHE A 745 -0.60 -31.54 6.75
C PHE A 745 0.86 -31.10 6.98
N THR A 746 1.78 -32.05 6.99
CA THR A 746 3.19 -31.77 7.24
C THR A 746 3.96 -31.79 5.94
N LEU A 747 4.58 -30.65 5.59
CA LEU A 747 5.39 -30.50 4.39
C LEU A 747 6.78 -31.13 4.59
N PRO A 748 7.40 -31.70 3.54
CA PRO A 748 8.75 -32.20 3.59
C PRO A 748 9.75 -31.06 3.83
N ARG A 749 10.94 -31.40 4.31
CA ARG A 749 12.03 -30.45 4.43
C ARG A 749 12.54 -30.06 3.05
N PRO A 750 12.89 -28.77 2.81
CA PRO A 750 13.50 -28.38 1.55
C PRO A 750 14.86 -29.09 1.36
N SER A 751 15.08 -29.65 0.16
CA SER A 751 16.35 -30.28 -0.18
C SER A 751 17.38 -29.22 -0.58
N GLY A 752 18.63 -29.37 -0.12
CA GLY A 752 19.78 -28.54 -0.55
C GLY A 752 20.08 -27.32 0.32
N CYS A 753 19.47 -27.17 1.49
CA CYS A 753 19.84 -26.14 2.45
C CYS A 753 21.18 -26.46 3.13
N ALA A 754 22.29 -25.98 2.55
CA ALA A 754 23.60 -26.02 3.22
C ALA A 754 23.58 -25.09 4.44
N ALA A 755 24.19 -25.52 5.56
CA ALA A 755 24.44 -24.67 6.72
C ALA A 755 25.34 -23.51 6.27
N VAL A 756 24.82 -22.29 6.26
CA VAL A 756 25.60 -21.07 5.98
C VAL A 756 26.53 -20.84 7.15
N ALA A 757 27.80 -21.32 7.01
CA ALA A 757 28.89 -20.86 7.82
C ALA A 757 29.14 -19.38 7.47
N ARG A 758 29.20 -18.51 8.48
CA ARG A 758 29.60 -17.11 8.36
C ARG A 758 31.00 -17.02 7.81
N HIS A 759 31.25 -16.13 6.87
CA HIS A 759 32.49 -15.71 6.20
C HIS A 759 32.84 -16.45 4.91
N ALA A 760 32.60 -15.79 3.78
CA ALA A 760 33.63 -15.44 2.80
C ALA A 760 33.00 -14.77 1.55
N ARG A 761 33.68 -13.74 1.07
CA ARG A 761 33.43 -13.00 -0.18
C ARG A 761 33.78 -13.85 -1.39
N SER A 762 33.01 -13.61 -2.48
CA SER A 762 33.31 -13.84 -3.90
C SER A 762 33.58 -15.26 -4.40
N SER A 763 32.67 -15.74 -5.25
CA SER A 763 33.00 -16.11 -6.65
C SER A 763 31.73 -16.61 -7.32
N VAL A 764 31.54 -16.19 -8.57
CA VAL A 764 30.47 -16.59 -9.49
C VAL A 764 30.69 -18.06 -9.83
N ALA A 765 29.73 -18.93 -9.48
CA ALA A 765 29.65 -20.28 -9.99
C ALA A 765 28.19 -20.62 -10.34
N SER A 766 28.01 -20.94 -11.59
CA SER A 766 26.94 -21.70 -12.25
C SER A 766 25.75 -22.14 -11.38
N ALA A 767 24.60 -21.49 -11.58
CA ALA A 767 23.31 -21.89 -11.01
C ALA A 767 22.83 -23.19 -11.66
N ALA A 768 23.03 -24.31 -10.98
CA ALA A 768 22.18 -25.47 -11.16
C ALA A 768 20.76 -25.07 -10.77
N ARG A 769 19.77 -25.35 -11.63
CA ARG A 769 18.34 -25.08 -11.42
C ARG A 769 17.92 -25.64 -10.06
N ALA A 770 17.78 -24.78 -9.06
CA ALA A 770 17.27 -25.17 -7.75
C ALA A 770 15.83 -25.68 -7.91
N LYS A 771 15.56 -26.88 -7.38
CA LYS A 771 14.22 -27.46 -7.33
C LYS A 771 13.35 -26.50 -6.52
N ALA A 772 12.14 -26.19 -7.04
CA ALA A 772 11.20 -25.30 -6.35
C ALA A 772 10.98 -25.76 -4.89
N PRO A 773 10.87 -24.83 -3.93
CA PRO A 773 10.66 -25.21 -2.53
C PRO A 773 9.33 -25.93 -2.36
N PRO A 774 9.22 -26.90 -1.41
CA PRO A 774 7.96 -27.56 -1.11
C PRO A 774 6.87 -26.56 -0.73
N ALA A 775 5.81 -26.49 -1.51
CA ALA A 775 4.64 -25.64 -1.29
C ALA A 775 3.38 -26.50 -1.22
N LEU A 776 2.36 -26.09 -0.50
CA LEU A 776 1.05 -26.73 -0.41
C LEU A 776 -0.04 -25.66 -0.38
N TRP A 777 -0.90 -25.69 -1.35
CA TRP A 777 -2.15 -24.95 -1.38
C TRP A 777 -3.28 -25.75 -0.74
N ALA A 778 -4.14 -25.08 0.02
CA ALA A 778 -5.27 -25.72 0.69
C ALA A 778 -6.47 -24.78 0.76
N LYS A 779 -7.67 -25.32 0.48
CA LYS A 779 -8.96 -24.63 0.62
C LYS A 779 -9.90 -25.53 1.42
N ASP A 780 -10.46 -25.00 2.51
CA ASP A 780 -11.37 -25.73 3.38
C ASP A 780 -12.76 -25.10 3.48
N ASN A 781 -13.75 -25.90 3.87
CA ASN A 781 -15.14 -25.48 4.14
C ASN A 781 -15.42 -25.57 5.65
N HIS A 782 -14.83 -24.65 6.47
CA HIS A 782 -15.08 -24.55 7.90
C HIS A 782 -14.58 -25.74 8.77
N GLY A 783 -13.63 -26.52 8.27
CA GLY A 783 -12.99 -27.60 9.03
C GLY A 783 -11.91 -27.13 10.02
N GLN A 784 -11.39 -28.07 10.80
CA GLN A 784 -10.25 -27.87 11.71
C GLN A 784 -8.98 -28.44 11.09
N TYR A 785 -8.23 -27.58 10.41
CA TYR A 785 -7.02 -27.99 9.69
C TYR A 785 -5.80 -27.20 10.12
N SER A 786 -4.63 -27.79 9.95
CA SER A 786 -3.36 -27.09 10.08
C SER A 786 -2.34 -27.57 9.05
N THR A 787 -1.51 -26.64 8.55
CA THR A 787 -0.32 -26.96 7.76
C THR A 787 0.91 -26.73 8.63
N ARG A 788 1.84 -27.68 8.61
CA ARG A 788 3.08 -27.64 9.36
C ARG A 788 4.27 -27.63 8.43
N GLY A 789 4.99 -26.51 8.43
CA GLY A 789 6.33 -26.40 7.87
C GLY A 789 7.42 -26.64 8.92
N GLN A 790 8.64 -26.34 8.55
CA GLN A 790 9.80 -26.51 9.44
C GLN A 790 9.79 -25.52 10.63
N ASN A 791 9.37 -24.30 10.42
CA ASN A 791 9.48 -23.19 11.35
C ASN A 791 8.14 -22.66 11.88
N SER A 792 7.01 -23.09 11.30
CA SER A 792 5.70 -22.67 11.77
C SER A 792 4.62 -23.72 11.60
N VAL A 793 3.52 -23.54 12.33
CA VAL A 793 2.26 -24.23 12.17
C VAL A 793 1.17 -23.20 11.89
N ALA A 794 0.54 -23.28 10.74
CA ALA A 794 -0.60 -22.46 10.37
C ALA A 794 -1.89 -23.23 10.68
N THR A 795 -2.75 -22.68 11.53
CA THR A 795 -4.05 -23.27 11.90
C THR A 795 -5.18 -22.42 11.30
N VAL A 796 -6.14 -23.08 10.67
CA VAL A 796 -7.16 -22.43 9.84
C VAL A 796 -8.57 -22.90 10.19
N ARG A 797 -9.56 -22.07 9.81
CA ARG A 797 -10.98 -22.38 9.88
C ARG A 797 -11.72 -21.60 8.80
N GLY A 798 -12.19 -22.29 7.75
CA GLY A 798 -12.91 -21.68 6.63
C GLY A 798 -12.04 -20.73 5.78
N THR A 799 -10.87 -21.19 5.31
CA THR A 799 -9.87 -20.33 4.66
C THR A 799 -9.26 -20.94 3.41
N TYR A 800 -8.65 -20.07 2.58
CA TYR A 800 -7.80 -20.42 1.46
C TYR A 800 -6.39 -19.88 1.71
N TRP A 801 -5.40 -20.79 1.78
CA TRP A 801 -4.03 -20.44 2.16
C TRP A 801 -2.99 -21.32 1.47
N GLU A 802 -1.77 -20.82 1.46
CA GLU A 802 -0.57 -21.54 1.01
C GLU A 802 0.45 -21.63 2.15
N THR A 803 1.15 -22.74 2.23
CA THR A 803 2.33 -22.87 3.09
C THR A 803 3.52 -23.36 2.26
N THR A 804 4.58 -22.54 2.22
CA THR A 804 5.83 -22.85 1.51
C THR A 804 6.96 -23.04 2.51
N ASN A 805 7.71 -24.14 2.36
CA ASN A 805 8.82 -24.48 3.24
C ASN A 805 10.14 -24.28 2.50
N SER A 806 10.87 -23.18 2.78
CA SER A 806 12.12 -22.78 2.13
C SER A 806 13.32 -22.88 3.08
N CYS A 807 14.52 -22.65 2.55
CA CYS A 807 15.73 -22.60 3.37
C CYS A 807 15.76 -21.42 4.35
N ASP A 808 15.06 -20.33 4.03
CA ASP A 808 14.98 -19.12 4.85
C ASP A 808 13.92 -19.23 5.96
N GLY A 809 13.02 -20.20 5.87
CA GLY A 809 11.95 -20.41 6.84
C GLY A 809 10.69 -21.00 6.24
N THR A 810 9.59 -20.92 6.99
CA THR A 810 8.25 -21.32 6.55
C THR A 810 7.41 -20.08 6.30
N LEU A 811 7.00 -19.86 5.04
CA LEU A 811 6.11 -18.76 4.63
C LEU A 811 4.67 -19.27 4.60
N THR A 812 3.76 -18.57 5.24
CA THR A 812 2.31 -18.78 5.13
C THR A 812 1.68 -17.56 4.49
N THR A 813 0.99 -17.75 3.36
CA THR A 813 0.25 -16.73 2.62
C THR A 813 -1.24 -17.03 2.70
N VAL A 814 -2.07 -16.04 3.03
CA VAL A 814 -3.52 -16.19 3.15
C VAL A 814 -4.19 -15.48 1.98
N LYS A 815 -4.98 -16.20 1.20
CA LYS A 815 -5.76 -15.64 0.08
C LYS A 815 -7.17 -15.26 0.52
N GLN A 816 -7.77 -16.00 1.44
CA GLN A 816 -9.11 -15.72 1.95
C GLN A 816 -9.20 -16.13 3.42
N GLY A 817 -9.90 -15.34 4.25
CA GLY A 817 -10.13 -15.63 5.66
C GLY A 817 -9.00 -15.19 6.59
N LEU A 818 -8.83 -15.91 7.69
CA LEU A 818 -7.90 -15.59 8.76
C LEU A 818 -7.16 -16.84 9.22
N VAL A 819 -5.83 -16.79 9.26
CA VAL A 819 -4.97 -17.92 9.66
C VAL A 819 -4.16 -17.54 10.89
N SER A 820 -4.19 -18.40 11.90
CA SER A 820 -3.29 -18.29 13.06
C SER A 820 -2.01 -19.05 12.80
N VAL A 821 -0.90 -18.33 12.63
CA VAL A 821 0.44 -18.91 12.42
C VAL A 821 1.21 -18.89 13.73
N ARG A 822 1.51 -20.05 14.26
CA ARG A 822 2.40 -20.22 15.41
C ARG A 822 3.84 -20.35 14.93
N ASP A 823 4.65 -19.35 15.21
CA ASP A 823 6.08 -19.39 14.99
C ASP A 823 6.74 -20.29 16.04
N LEU A 824 7.44 -21.32 15.58
CA LEU A 824 8.05 -22.34 16.47
C LEU A 824 9.37 -21.88 17.07
N HIS A 825 10.04 -20.89 16.46
CA HIS A 825 11.28 -20.32 16.94
C HIS A 825 11.05 -19.20 17.95
N LEU A 826 10.11 -18.30 17.64
CA LEU A 826 9.76 -17.18 18.51
C LEU A 826 8.71 -17.51 19.58
N HIS A 827 8.16 -18.74 19.59
CA HIS A 827 7.12 -19.23 20.49
C HIS A 827 5.87 -18.34 20.57
N ARG A 828 5.57 -17.57 19.53
CA ARG A 828 4.42 -16.68 19.45
C ARG A 828 3.47 -17.06 18.32
N SER A 829 2.21 -16.65 18.45
CA SER A 829 1.20 -16.78 17.39
C SER A 829 0.91 -15.42 16.75
N VAL A 830 0.81 -15.41 15.43
CA VAL A 830 0.50 -14.23 14.61
C VAL A 830 -0.76 -14.52 13.82
N LEU A 831 -1.72 -13.61 13.80
CA LEU A 831 -2.91 -13.71 12.96
C LEU A 831 -2.60 -13.08 11.60
N VAL A 832 -2.69 -13.87 10.54
CA VAL A 832 -2.46 -13.44 9.16
C VAL A 832 -3.82 -13.34 8.48
N ARG A 833 -4.13 -12.16 7.93
CA ARG A 833 -5.38 -11.87 7.22
C ARG A 833 -5.23 -12.13 5.73
N ALA A 834 -6.35 -12.21 5.01
CA ALA A 834 -6.37 -12.27 3.56
C ALA A 834 -5.50 -11.18 2.92
N GLY A 835 -4.76 -11.54 1.87
CA GLY A 835 -3.80 -10.66 1.18
C GLY A 835 -2.44 -10.49 1.88
N HIS A 836 -2.23 -11.10 3.05
CA HIS A 836 -1.00 -10.97 3.83
C HIS A 836 -0.26 -12.31 3.95
N SER A 837 1.04 -12.20 4.24
CA SER A 837 1.91 -13.36 4.46
C SER A 837 2.73 -13.19 5.76
N TYR A 838 3.11 -14.32 6.36
CA TYR A 838 4.01 -14.36 7.50
C TYR A 838 5.15 -15.35 7.25
N LEU A 839 6.38 -14.88 7.35
CA LEU A 839 7.58 -15.72 7.27
C LEU A 839 8.12 -16.01 8.67
N ALA A 840 7.96 -17.26 9.12
CA ALA A 840 8.64 -17.77 10.29
C ALA A 840 10.08 -18.16 9.91
N LYS A 841 11.03 -17.30 10.25
CA LYS A 841 12.47 -17.48 9.92
C LYS A 841 13.07 -18.64 10.71
N ARG A 842 14.15 -19.19 10.16
CA ARG A 842 14.90 -20.28 10.77
C ARG A 842 15.72 -19.82 11.99
#